data_12a184c5472712be8c9629d7cef03afc
#
_entry.id   12a184c5472712be8c9629d7cef03afc
#
_cell.length_a   1.000
_cell.length_b   1.000
_cell.length_c   1.000
_cell.angle_alpha   90.00
_cell.angle_beta   90.00
_cell.angle_gamma   90.00
#
_symmetry.space_group_name_H-M   'P 1'
#
loop_
_entity.id
_entity.type
_entity.pdbx_description
1 polymer ?
#
loop_
_entity_poly.entity_id
_entity_poly.type
_entity_poly.pdbx_seq_one_letter_code
_entity_poly.pdbx_strand_id
1 'polypeptide(L)'
;MKKYILLLLLSGLFINAHAQKGIADSGVFLLHKFQQHIGKETYHVTREKDAIIYKADFKFVDRGSPVPLKAELRVNPVLEPLGLDIKGNVARGATINDSIRISGATAHIKVDDSVHDKKMQPLTFPVAGYAPTIVQQVLIQYWKKHGMPANIHTLPVGSVQIKLDGQDNLTLKGAPITLERYTIGGLIWGNEFVWTDKQGQLVALIGNDAEFDKFESVREAYEDLLPELIGKTATYSMQLFTKSAGIGSQPEKLIAIKGGTVYDVVNEKTIPKTVIIVENGIIKKIGKQGEVSIPAGAKAIDATGKMIFPGLWDMHAHFEQAEWGPAYLAAGVTTVRDCGNEFDFINAVKNAIDDGKGVGPLIVKAGIIDGKGQYALGIIQADTKEEAIRAVDRYKNNGFAQIKIYSSVKPAIVKAICDEAHKQGLTVTGHIPIGMTIQAGVDSGMDMVNHVQYVYSVMKRNKDRSINFDDSTSKAVITFLKKHNTVIDPTVGVFEMSFRSINDDITVMEPAFYTLPLPLQAMLKNTGQDTAGARKFRPLYESMVRIVKELHDGGVTIVAGTDQGFPGFSVPRELELYVQAGLTPADAIQTATITPAKVMKMDKTSGSIEEGKQADLIIVNGDPLKNIRDIRNVTIVIKAGHIYDPGTLHKLVGFSKSN
;
A
#
# COMPACT_ATOMS: atom_id res chain seq x y z
N MET A 1 -76.71 -59.58 -7.74
CA MET A 1 -75.37 -59.28 -8.29
C MET A 1 -75.52 -58.11 -9.26
N LYS A 2 -75.24 -56.92 -8.79
CA LYS A 2 -75.30 -55.66 -9.63
C LYS A 2 -73.92 -55.06 -9.55
N LYS A 3 -73.21 -54.96 -10.68
CA LYS A 3 -71.95 -54.19 -10.89
C LYS A 3 -72.26 -52.71 -10.99
N TYR A 4 -71.64 -51.90 -10.17
CA TYR A 4 -71.62 -50.45 -10.33
C TYR A 4 -70.30 -50.05 -10.97
N ILE A 5 -70.41 -49.39 -12.14
CA ILE A 5 -69.29 -48.73 -12.83
C ILE A 5 -69.25 -47.29 -12.33
N LEU A 6 -68.13 -46.88 -11.76
CA LEU A 6 -67.86 -45.51 -11.30
C LEU A 6 -67.08 -44.79 -12.39
N LEU A 7 -67.69 -43.82 -13.06
CA LEU A 7 -67.02 -42.91 -13.99
C LEU A 7 -66.31 -41.80 -13.19
N LEU A 8 -64.99 -41.72 -13.26
CA LEU A 8 -64.19 -40.60 -12.74
C LEU A 8 -64.06 -39.54 -13.83
N LEU A 9 -64.70 -38.38 -13.65
CA LEU A 9 -64.49 -37.16 -14.42
C LEU A 9 -63.18 -36.52 -13.94
N LEU A 10 -62.14 -36.52 -14.78
CA LEU A 10 -60.94 -35.70 -14.60
C LEU A 10 -61.26 -34.28 -15.09
N SER A 11 -61.53 -33.35 -14.18
CA SER A 11 -61.50 -31.93 -14.44
C SER A 11 -60.05 -31.41 -14.38
N GLY A 12 -59.46 -31.15 -15.53
CA GLY A 12 -58.16 -30.55 -15.65
C GLY A 12 -58.19 -29.09 -15.15
N LEU A 13 -57.60 -28.87 -13.98
CA LEU A 13 -57.26 -27.52 -13.51
C LEU A 13 -55.97 -27.08 -14.23
N PHE A 14 -56.09 -26.23 -15.22
CA PHE A 14 -54.98 -25.46 -15.73
C PHE A 14 -54.58 -24.43 -14.66
N ILE A 15 -53.60 -24.76 -13.84
CA ILE A 15 -52.94 -23.77 -12.98
C ILE A 15 -52.07 -22.90 -13.88
N ASN A 16 -52.56 -21.72 -14.22
CA ASN A 16 -51.72 -20.66 -14.77
C ASN A 16 -50.70 -20.25 -13.70
N ALA A 17 -49.53 -20.86 -13.73
CA ALA A 17 -48.37 -20.39 -12.94
C ALA A 17 -47.93 -19.03 -13.50
N HIS A 18 -48.52 -17.96 -12.99
CA HIS A 18 -47.87 -16.67 -13.09
C HIS A 18 -46.55 -16.76 -12.39
N ALA A 19 -45.45 -16.69 -13.13
CA ALA A 19 -44.11 -16.57 -12.55
C ALA A 19 -44.06 -15.30 -11.69
N GLN A 20 -44.25 -15.47 -10.40
CA GLN A 20 -44.11 -14.40 -9.44
C GLN A 20 -42.64 -13.95 -9.51
N LYS A 21 -42.40 -12.67 -9.85
CA LYS A 21 -41.09 -12.03 -9.71
C LYS A 21 -40.66 -12.13 -8.24
N GLY A 22 -40.01 -13.23 -7.87
CA GLY A 22 -39.51 -13.46 -6.53
C GLY A 22 -38.01 -13.16 -6.46
N ILE A 23 -37.55 -12.66 -5.34
CA ILE A 23 -36.12 -12.63 -5.01
C ILE A 23 -35.64 -14.08 -4.94
N ALA A 24 -34.79 -14.47 -5.90
CA ALA A 24 -34.29 -15.84 -6.00
C ALA A 24 -33.18 -16.14 -4.99
N ASP A 25 -32.43 -15.11 -4.58
CA ASP A 25 -31.35 -15.16 -3.60
C ASP A 25 -31.07 -13.75 -3.07
N SER A 26 -30.56 -13.64 -1.84
CA SER A 26 -30.12 -12.39 -1.23
C SER A 26 -29.07 -12.67 -0.16
N GLY A 27 -28.25 -11.69 0.14
CA GLY A 27 -27.24 -11.85 1.18
C GLY A 27 -26.60 -10.52 1.57
N VAL A 28 -25.70 -10.64 2.56
CA VAL A 28 -24.96 -9.51 3.11
C VAL A 28 -23.48 -9.90 3.17
N PHE A 29 -22.64 -9.00 2.67
CA PHE A 29 -21.22 -8.98 2.97
C PHE A 29 -20.96 -7.82 3.94
N LEU A 30 -20.24 -8.11 5.01
CA LEU A 30 -19.68 -7.10 5.90
C LEU A 30 -18.42 -6.54 5.25
N LEU A 31 -18.27 -5.23 5.27
CA LEU A 31 -17.15 -4.53 4.67
C LEU A 31 -16.24 -4.03 5.77
N HIS A 32 -14.94 -4.29 5.60
CA HIS A 32 -13.92 -3.88 6.54
C HIS A 32 -12.82 -3.09 5.83
N LYS A 33 -12.15 -2.24 6.59
CA LYS A 33 -10.93 -1.54 6.21
C LYS A 33 -9.96 -1.67 7.36
N PHE A 34 -8.78 -2.26 7.13
CA PHE A 34 -7.85 -2.61 8.21
C PHE A 34 -8.51 -3.40 9.35
N GLN A 35 -9.34 -4.38 9.02
CA GLN A 35 -10.14 -5.18 9.95
C GLN A 35 -11.21 -4.41 10.74
N GLN A 36 -11.37 -3.09 10.52
CA GLN A 36 -12.45 -2.32 11.12
C GLN A 36 -13.70 -2.44 10.26
N HIS A 37 -14.80 -2.85 10.88
CA HIS A 37 -16.10 -2.87 10.22
C HIS A 37 -16.52 -1.45 9.84
N ILE A 38 -16.62 -1.17 8.52
CA ILE A 38 -16.94 0.16 7.97
C ILE A 38 -18.33 0.21 7.37
N GLY A 39 -18.97 -0.92 7.11
CA GLY A 39 -20.29 -0.97 6.49
C GLY A 39 -20.64 -2.33 5.91
N LYS A 40 -21.51 -2.33 4.94
CA LYS A 40 -21.99 -3.57 4.31
C LYS A 40 -22.37 -3.39 2.85
N GLU A 41 -22.28 -4.48 2.10
CA GLU A 41 -22.93 -4.68 0.83
C GLU A 41 -24.13 -5.61 1.01
N THR A 42 -25.33 -5.17 0.64
CA THR A 42 -26.51 -6.03 0.52
C THR A 42 -26.81 -6.30 -0.92
N TYR A 43 -27.08 -7.55 -1.27
CA TYR A 43 -27.44 -7.89 -2.63
C TYR A 43 -28.75 -8.68 -2.71
N HIS A 44 -29.41 -8.53 -3.85
CA HIS A 44 -30.62 -9.25 -4.23
C HIS A 44 -30.49 -9.77 -5.66
N VAL A 45 -30.85 -11.03 -5.86
CA VAL A 45 -30.85 -11.69 -7.17
C VAL A 45 -32.29 -11.91 -7.61
N THR A 46 -32.65 -11.38 -8.78
CA THR A 46 -33.94 -11.61 -9.41
C THR A 46 -33.74 -12.42 -10.69
N ARG A 47 -34.56 -13.48 -10.87
CA ARG A 47 -34.56 -14.28 -12.10
C ARG A 47 -35.75 -13.88 -12.94
N GLU A 48 -35.50 -13.49 -14.17
CA GLU A 48 -36.51 -13.24 -15.22
C GLU A 48 -36.37 -14.33 -16.30
N LYS A 49 -37.27 -14.36 -17.27
CA LYS A 49 -37.27 -15.36 -18.36
C LYS A 49 -35.91 -15.37 -19.11
N ASP A 50 -35.42 -14.18 -19.44
CA ASP A 50 -34.26 -14.00 -20.32
C ASP A 50 -33.05 -13.32 -19.60
N ALA A 51 -33.18 -13.06 -18.29
CA ALA A 51 -32.14 -12.39 -17.53
C ALA A 51 -32.07 -12.82 -16.04
N ILE A 52 -30.87 -12.79 -15.48
CA ILE A 52 -30.63 -12.81 -14.05
C ILE A 52 -30.05 -11.44 -13.69
N ILE A 53 -30.65 -10.79 -12.70
CA ILE A 53 -30.32 -9.43 -12.29
C ILE A 53 -29.76 -9.48 -10.87
N TYR A 54 -28.52 -9.05 -10.71
CA TYR A 54 -27.84 -8.89 -9.43
C TYR A 54 -27.82 -7.41 -9.07
N LYS A 55 -28.54 -7.04 -7.99
CA LYS A 55 -28.56 -5.67 -7.47
C LYS A 55 -27.77 -5.63 -6.18
N ALA A 56 -26.79 -4.75 -6.10
CA ALA A 56 -26.01 -4.47 -4.91
C ALA A 56 -26.28 -3.06 -4.40
N ASP A 57 -26.45 -2.93 -3.10
CA ASP A 57 -26.46 -1.68 -2.36
C ASP A 57 -25.26 -1.73 -1.38
N PHE A 58 -24.23 -1.00 -1.73
CA PHE A 58 -22.92 -0.99 -1.10
C PHE A 58 -22.80 0.31 -0.31
N LYS A 59 -22.71 0.22 1.01
CA LYS A 59 -22.68 1.37 1.92
C LYS A 59 -21.63 1.18 2.99
N PHE A 60 -20.69 2.08 3.02
CA PHE A 60 -19.73 2.17 4.11
C PHE A 60 -19.38 3.62 4.43
N VAL A 61 -18.66 3.82 5.54
CA VAL A 61 -18.14 5.12 5.95
C VAL A 61 -16.63 5.02 6.03
N ASP A 62 -15.94 5.79 5.20
CA ASP A 62 -14.49 5.90 5.23
C ASP A 62 -14.09 7.22 5.88
N ARG A 63 -13.45 7.12 7.05
CA ARG A 63 -12.95 8.29 7.82
C ARG A 63 -13.98 9.44 7.91
N GLY A 64 -15.21 9.08 8.23
CA GLY A 64 -16.32 10.02 8.39
C GLY A 64 -17.04 10.40 7.10
N SER A 65 -16.56 9.98 5.93
CA SER A 65 -17.19 10.23 4.64
C SER A 65 -18.06 9.04 4.22
N PRO A 66 -19.38 9.22 4.01
CA PRO A 66 -20.24 8.14 3.52
C PRO A 66 -19.94 7.83 2.06
N VAL A 67 -19.85 6.54 1.75
CA VAL A 67 -19.62 6.02 0.40
C VAL A 67 -20.81 5.15 -0.04
N PRO A 68 -21.93 5.74 -0.46
CA PRO A 68 -23.05 5.01 -1.02
C PRO A 68 -22.77 4.68 -2.49
N LEU A 69 -22.93 3.41 -2.85
CA LEU A 69 -22.79 2.95 -4.23
C LEU A 69 -23.85 1.88 -4.52
N LYS A 70 -24.46 1.96 -5.69
CA LYS A 70 -25.39 0.94 -6.20
C LYS A 70 -24.87 0.37 -7.49
N ALA A 71 -25.02 -0.94 -7.64
CA ALA A 71 -24.72 -1.63 -8.89
C ALA A 71 -25.88 -2.54 -9.30
N GLU A 72 -26.07 -2.66 -10.61
CA GLU A 72 -26.99 -3.62 -11.22
C GLU A 72 -26.27 -4.34 -12.35
N LEU A 73 -25.87 -5.60 -12.11
CA LEU A 73 -25.34 -6.48 -13.14
C LEU A 73 -26.47 -7.32 -13.73
N ARG A 74 -26.57 -7.33 -15.05
CA ARG A 74 -27.53 -8.14 -15.81
C ARG A 74 -26.78 -9.17 -16.65
N VAL A 75 -27.14 -10.44 -16.50
CA VAL A 75 -26.64 -11.55 -17.31
C VAL A 75 -27.80 -12.37 -17.84
N ASN A 76 -27.64 -13.09 -18.92
CA ASN A 76 -28.63 -14.06 -19.37
C ASN A 76 -28.62 -15.35 -18.51
N PRO A 77 -29.56 -16.29 -18.65
CA PRO A 77 -29.58 -17.53 -17.85
C PRO A 77 -28.34 -18.42 -17.98
N VAL A 78 -27.50 -18.16 -19.00
CA VAL A 78 -26.23 -18.84 -19.18
C VAL A 78 -25.02 -17.95 -18.80
N LEU A 79 -25.23 -16.94 -17.96
CA LEU A 79 -24.24 -16.02 -17.40
C LEU A 79 -23.52 -15.11 -18.42
N GLU A 80 -23.99 -15.04 -19.70
CA GLU A 80 -23.44 -14.05 -20.63
C GLU A 80 -23.88 -12.65 -20.19
N PRO A 81 -22.96 -11.68 -20.12
CA PRO A 81 -23.28 -10.36 -19.65
C PRO A 81 -24.18 -9.60 -20.65
N LEU A 82 -25.20 -8.93 -20.11
CA LEU A 82 -26.09 -8.04 -20.85
C LEU A 82 -25.85 -6.58 -20.53
N GLY A 83 -25.23 -6.28 -19.37
CA GLY A 83 -24.87 -4.93 -18.97
C GLY A 83 -24.56 -4.79 -17.48
N LEU A 84 -24.00 -3.64 -17.14
CA LEU A 84 -23.67 -3.23 -15.78
C LEU A 84 -23.95 -1.75 -15.61
N ASP A 85 -24.66 -1.37 -14.55
CA ASP A 85 -24.79 0.00 -14.08
C ASP A 85 -24.12 0.14 -12.72
N ILE A 86 -23.30 1.17 -12.54
CA ILE A 86 -22.73 1.55 -11.25
C ILE A 86 -22.95 3.03 -11.04
N LYS A 87 -23.53 3.39 -9.89
CA LYS A 87 -23.79 4.78 -9.53
C LYS A 87 -23.60 5.03 -8.05
N GLY A 88 -22.94 6.12 -7.72
CA GLY A 88 -22.75 6.54 -6.33
C GLY A 88 -21.46 7.30 -6.13
N ASN A 89 -20.84 7.08 -4.98
CA ASN A 89 -19.55 7.63 -4.63
C ASN A 89 -18.51 6.51 -4.55
N VAL A 90 -17.29 6.83 -4.91
CA VAL A 90 -16.11 6.06 -4.53
C VAL A 90 -15.42 6.75 -3.35
N ALA A 91 -14.42 6.13 -2.76
CA ALA A 91 -13.70 6.70 -1.63
C ALA A 91 -13.32 8.17 -1.84
N ARG A 92 -13.31 8.96 -0.77
CA ARG A 92 -12.98 10.40 -0.72
C ARG A 92 -13.81 11.30 -1.62
N GLY A 93 -15.03 10.89 -1.96
CA GLY A 93 -16.03 11.78 -2.54
C GLY A 93 -16.01 11.94 -4.06
N ALA A 94 -15.20 11.18 -4.77
CA ALA A 94 -15.36 11.06 -6.21
C ALA A 94 -16.70 10.39 -6.54
N THR A 95 -17.38 10.86 -7.57
CA THR A 95 -18.64 10.26 -8.04
C THR A 95 -18.37 9.28 -9.17
N ILE A 96 -19.21 8.23 -9.27
CA ILE A 96 -19.23 7.30 -10.39
C ILE A 96 -20.65 7.23 -10.94
N ASN A 97 -20.81 7.23 -12.26
CA ASN A 97 -22.08 7.07 -12.95
C ASN A 97 -21.87 6.37 -14.29
N ASP A 98 -21.50 5.10 -14.20
CA ASP A 98 -21.11 4.29 -15.33
C ASP A 98 -22.25 3.37 -15.77
N SER A 99 -22.41 3.20 -17.06
CA SER A 99 -23.38 2.31 -17.66
C SER A 99 -22.79 1.58 -18.86
N ILE A 100 -22.93 0.27 -18.86
CA ILE A 100 -22.51 -0.61 -19.95
C ILE A 100 -23.74 -1.38 -20.41
N ARG A 101 -24.04 -1.33 -21.71
CA ARG A 101 -25.10 -2.12 -22.34
C ARG A 101 -24.49 -2.94 -23.46
N ILE A 102 -24.81 -4.23 -23.50
CA ILE A 102 -24.26 -5.16 -24.50
C ILE A 102 -25.40 -5.57 -25.43
N SER A 103 -25.24 -5.31 -26.71
CA SER A 103 -26.19 -5.68 -27.78
C SER A 103 -25.44 -6.36 -28.92
N GLY A 104 -25.61 -7.67 -29.04
CA GLY A 104 -24.89 -8.48 -30.02
C GLY A 104 -23.37 -8.37 -29.85
N ALA A 105 -22.68 -7.90 -30.87
CA ALA A 105 -21.22 -7.74 -30.88
C ALA A 105 -20.72 -6.35 -30.45
N THR A 106 -21.60 -5.50 -29.88
CA THR A 106 -21.26 -4.12 -29.50
C THR A 106 -21.58 -3.86 -28.02
N ALA A 107 -20.67 -3.23 -27.32
CA ALA A 107 -20.88 -2.65 -26.01
C ALA A 107 -21.04 -1.13 -26.15
N HIS A 108 -22.16 -0.61 -25.67
CA HIS A 108 -22.42 0.83 -25.52
C HIS A 108 -21.97 1.23 -24.13
N ILE A 109 -20.94 2.05 -24.02
CA ILE A 109 -20.25 2.37 -22.78
C ILE A 109 -20.43 3.84 -22.50
N LYS A 110 -20.96 4.15 -21.31
CA LYS A 110 -20.94 5.48 -20.71
C LYS A 110 -20.10 5.44 -19.43
N VAL A 111 -19.05 6.24 -19.39
CA VAL A 111 -18.21 6.48 -18.19
C VAL A 111 -18.26 7.98 -17.93
N ASP A 112 -18.82 8.37 -16.80
CA ASP A 112 -19.16 9.77 -16.47
C ASP A 112 -19.95 10.44 -17.61
N ASP A 113 -19.37 11.45 -18.27
CA ASP A 113 -19.98 12.16 -19.41
C ASP A 113 -19.50 11.64 -20.78
N SER A 114 -18.58 10.70 -20.81
CA SER A 114 -18.06 10.13 -22.05
C SER A 114 -18.92 8.95 -22.52
N VAL A 115 -19.36 8.98 -23.76
CA VAL A 115 -20.14 7.90 -24.38
C VAL A 115 -19.44 7.42 -25.63
N HIS A 116 -19.23 6.11 -25.73
CA HIS A 116 -18.65 5.49 -26.93
C HIS A 116 -19.07 4.04 -27.09
N ASP A 117 -19.00 3.55 -28.31
CA ASP A 117 -19.25 2.17 -28.66
C ASP A 117 -17.94 1.40 -28.79
N LYS A 118 -17.92 0.16 -28.30
CA LYS A 118 -16.77 -0.73 -28.40
C LYS A 118 -17.20 -2.08 -28.96
N LYS A 119 -16.47 -2.58 -29.95
CA LYS A 119 -16.66 -3.94 -30.45
C LYS A 119 -16.30 -4.94 -29.38
N MET A 120 -17.20 -5.88 -29.09
CA MET A 120 -16.97 -6.96 -28.13
C MET A 120 -15.88 -7.90 -28.63
N GLN A 121 -15.01 -8.29 -27.70
CA GLN A 121 -14.11 -9.40 -27.87
C GLN A 121 -14.70 -10.68 -27.28
N PRO A 122 -14.31 -11.86 -27.71
CA PRO A 122 -14.68 -13.10 -27.02
C PRO A 122 -14.27 -13.03 -25.54
N LEU A 123 -15.02 -13.69 -24.68
CA LEU A 123 -14.75 -13.75 -23.23
C LEU A 123 -14.61 -12.34 -22.61
N THR A 124 -15.64 -11.52 -22.74
CA THR A 124 -15.67 -10.17 -22.16
C THR A 124 -16.69 -10.11 -21.03
N PHE A 125 -16.31 -9.48 -19.91
CA PHE A 125 -17.18 -9.27 -18.76
C PHE A 125 -17.16 -7.80 -18.32
N PRO A 126 -18.33 -7.18 -18.03
CA PRO A 126 -18.37 -5.82 -17.52
C PRO A 126 -18.01 -5.82 -16.03
N VAL A 127 -16.86 -5.27 -15.72
CA VAL A 127 -16.41 -5.04 -14.35
C VAL A 127 -15.65 -3.73 -14.31
N ALA A 128 -16.10 -2.79 -13.49
CA ALA A 128 -15.39 -1.55 -13.24
C ALA A 128 -14.45 -1.75 -12.04
N GLY A 129 -13.41 -0.93 -11.93
CA GLY A 129 -12.38 -1.05 -10.89
C GLY A 129 -12.91 -1.02 -9.45
N TYR A 130 -14.12 -0.54 -9.21
CA TYR A 130 -14.82 -0.59 -7.91
C TYR A 130 -15.99 -1.56 -8.00
N ALA A 131 -15.72 -2.82 -8.26
CA ALA A 131 -16.75 -3.84 -8.42
C ALA A 131 -17.26 -4.33 -7.06
N PRO A 132 -18.57 -4.25 -6.79
CA PRO A 132 -19.16 -4.89 -5.61
C PRO A 132 -18.81 -6.39 -5.54
N THR A 133 -18.76 -6.93 -4.32
CA THR A 133 -18.37 -8.31 -4.06
C THR A 133 -19.22 -9.32 -4.83
N ILE A 134 -20.54 -9.06 -4.94
CA ILE A 134 -21.44 -9.94 -5.71
C ILE A 134 -21.10 -9.95 -7.20
N VAL A 135 -20.63 -8.86 -7.78
CA VAL A 135 -20.21 -8.79 -9.19
C VAL A 135 -18.99 -9.67 -9.41
N GLN A 136 -18.06 -9.70 -8.49
CA GLN A 136 -16.87 -10.56 -8.55
C GLN A 136 -17.24 -12.05 -8.36
N GLN A 137 -18.23 -12.37 -7.54
CA GLN A 137 -18.78 -13.73 -7.48
C GLN A 137 -19.27 -14.20 -8.86
N VAL A 138 -20.04 -13.36 -9.56
CA VAL A 138 -20.55 -13.69 -10.90
C VAL A 138 -19.44 -13.79 -11.93
N LEU A 139 -18.41 -12.95 -11.83
CA LEU A 139 -17.20 -13.03 -12.67
C LEU A 139 -16.50 -14.39 -12.52
N ILE A 140 -16.32 -14.91 -11.31
CA ILE A 140 -15.74 -16.24 -11.07
C ILE A 140 -16.63 -17.34 -11.65
N GLN A 141 -17.96 -17.23 -11.50
CA GLN A 141 -18.90 -18.19 -12.05
C GLN A 141 -18.90 -18.18 -13.60
N TYR A 142 -18.81 -16.98 -14.20
CA TYR A 142 -18.62 -16.81 -15.64
C TYR A 142 -17.31 -17.46 -16.13
N TRP A 143 -16.20 -17.21 -15.44
CA TRP A 143 -14.90 -17.81 -15.75
C TRP A 143 -14.92 -19.34 -15.70
N LYS A 144 -15.50 -19.93 -14.63
CA LYS A 144 -15.67 -21.40 -14.52
C LYS A 144 -16.47 -21.98 -15.69
N LYS A 145 -17.57 -21.33 -16.02
CA LYS A 145 -18.47 -21.76 -17.08
C LYS A 145 -17.82 -21.78 -18.46
N HIS A 146 -16.90 -20.86 -18.71
CA HIS A 146 -16.16 -20.77 -19.98
C HIS A 146 -14.89 -21.62 -20.00
N GLY A 147 -14.75 -22.60 -19.12
CA GLY A 147 -13.62 -23.54 -19.11
C GLY A 147 -12.34 -22.93 -18.54
N MET A 148 -12.48 -21.94 -17.65
CA MET A 148 -11.35 -21.33 -16.92
C MET A 148 -10.29 -20.73 -17.86
N PRO A 149 -10.64 -19.81 -18.75
CA PRO A 149 -9.70 -19.19 -19.69
C PRO A 149 -8.58 -18.42 -18.97
N ALA A 150 -7.42 -18.31 -19.60
CA ALA A 150 -6.27 -17.60 -19.03
C ALA A 150 -6.54 -16.10 -18.80
N ASN A 151 -7.40 -15.50 -19.66
CA ASN A 151 -7.75 -14.08 -19.59
C ASN A 151 -9.24 -13.88 -19.91
N ILE A 152 -9.85 -12.91 -19.25
CA ILE A 152 -11.18 -12.35 -19.58
C ILE A 152 -10.97 -10.87 -19.87
N HIS A 153 -11.45 -10.40 -21.02
CA HIS A 153 -11.47 -8.96 -21.31
C HIS A 153 -12.45 -8.24 -20.39
N THR A 154 -12.13 -7.03 -19.96
CA THR A 154 -13.02 -6.23 -19.13
C THR A 154 -13.52 -4.99 -19.85
N LEU A 155 -14.71 -4.54 -19.47
CA LEU A 155 -15.29 -3.27 -19.89
C LEU A 155 -15.34 -2.32 -18.70
N PRO A 156 -15.03 -1.05 -18.93
CA PRO A 156 -14.76 -0.37 -20.21
C PRO A 156 -13.39 -0.72 -20.80
N VAL A 157 -12.39 -1.11 -20.03
CA VAL A 157 -11.02 -1.34 -20.48
C VAL A 157 -10.34 -2.41 -19.62
N GLY A 158 -9.31 -3.07 -20.16
CA GLY A 158 -8.45 -3.99 -19.41
C GLY A 158 -8.75 -5.46 -19.65
N SER A 159 -8.19 -6.27 -18.79
CA SER A 159 -8.43 -7.72 -18.71
C SER A 159 -8.12 -8.22 -17.30
N VAL A 160 -8.76 -9.30 -16.91
CA VAL A 160 -8.51 -9.99 -15.63
C VAL A 160 -7.98 -11.39 -15.87
N GLN A 161 -7.16 -11.83 -14.94
CA GLN A 161 -6.66 -13.18 -14.85
C GLN A 161 -7.19 -13.81 -13.57
N ILE A 162 -7.93 -14.90 -13.69
CA ILE A 162 -8.46 -15.63 -12.56
C ILE A 162 -7.74 -16.97 -12.47
N LYS A 163 -7.38 -17.37 -11.27
CA LYS A 163 -6.73 -18.65 -11.03
C LYS A 163 -7.29 -19.29 -9.78
N LEU A 164 -7.61 -20.58 -9.88
CA LEU A 164 -7.89 -21.44 -8.72
C LEU A 164 -6.55 -21.89 -8.14
N ASP A 165 -6.17 -21.33 -6.98
CA ASP A 165 -4.85 -21.54 -6.38
C ASP A 165 -4.82 -22.65 -5.33
N GLY A 166 -5.97 -23.26 -5.03
CA GLY A 166 -6.06 -24.37 -4.10
C GLY A 166 -7.24 -24.29 -3.15
N GLN A 167 -7.12 -24.99 -2.03
CA GLN A 167 -8.12 -25.04 -0.98
C GLN A 167 -7.48 -24.76 0.38
N ASP A 168 -8.25 -24.12 1.27
CA ASP A 168 -7.87 -23.89 2.66
C ASP A 168 -8.83 -24.64 3.60
N ASN A 169 -8.24 -25.44 4.49
CA ASN A 169 -8.97 -26.07 5.59
C ASN A 169 -8.89 -25.15 6.80
N LEU A 170 -10.05 -24.74 7.28
CA LEU A 170 -10.23 -23.71 8.31
C LEU A 170 -11.15 -24.25 9.40
N THR A 171 -11.23 -23.54 10.53
CA THR A 171 -12.16 -23.87 11.60
C THR A 171 -13.10 -22.70 11.84
N LEU A 172 -14.40 -22.87 11.57
CA LEU A 172 -15.42 -21.88 11.83
C LEU A 172 -16.29 -22.32 13.02
N LYS A 173 -16.27 -21.53 14.10
CA LYS A 173 -17.07 -21.83 15.33
C LYS A 173 -16.90 -23.27 15.84
N GLY A 174 -15.66 -23.79 15.76
CA GLY A 174 -15.32 -25.14 16.19
C GLY A 174 -15.58 -26.25 15.17
N ALA A 175 -16.16 -25.95 14.01
CA ALA A 175 -16.42 -26.91 12.94
C ALA A 175 -15.40 -26.76 11.80
N PRO A 176 -14.85 -27.89 11.25
CA PRO A 176 -13.95 -27.81 10.10
C PRO A 176 -14.73 -27.43 8.84
N ILE A 177 -14.17 -26.51 8.07
CA ILE A 177 -14.67 -26.13 6.75
C ILE A 177 -13.53 -26.13 5.75
N THR A 178 -13.87 -26.29 4.46
CA THR A 178 -12.93 -26.20 3.35
C THR A 178 -13.45 -25.16 2.38
N LEU A 179 -12.60 -24.18 2.04
CA LEU A 179 -12.91 -23.13 1.07
C LEU A 179 -11.96 -23.23 -0.13
N GLU A 180 -12.47 -23.02 -1.33
CA GLU A 180 -11.66 -22.87 -2.55
C GLU A 180 -11.09 -21.47 -2.58
N ARG A 181 -9.78 -21.35 -2.87
CA ARG A 181 -9.07 -20.07 -2.95
C ARG A 181 -8.75 -19.70 -4.40
N TYR A 182 -9.08 -18.47 -4.75
CA TYR A 182 -8.83 -17.86 -6.06
C TYR A 182 -7.96 -16.62 -5.91
N THR A 183 -7.20 -16.34 -6.98
CA THR A 183 -6.50 -15.08 -7.18
C THR A 183 -7.12 -14.39 -8.39
N ILE A 184 -7.44 -13.10 -8.27
CA ILE A 184 -7.92 -12.25 -9.36
C ILE A 184 -6.92 -11.11 -9.55
N GLY A 185 -6.24 -11.10 -10.69
CA GLY A 185 -5.33 -10.02 -11.08
C GLY A 185 -5.93 -9.16 -12.19
N GLY A 186 -5.58 -7.86 -12.23
CA GLY A 186 -5.96 -6.92 -13.28
C GLY A 186 -7.15 -6.01 -12.96
N LEU A 187 -7.82 -6.17 -11.81
CA LEU A 187 -8.82 -5.21 -11.33
C LEU A 187 -8.17 -4.04 -10.61
N ILE A 188 -7.21 -4.35 -9.76
CA ILE A 188 -6.40 -3.40 -9.00
C ILE A 188 -4.92 -3.61 -9.35
N TRP A 189 -4.03 -2.77 -8.83
CA TRP A 189 -2.61 -3.10 -8.83
C TRP A 189 -2.36 -4.19 -7.80
N GLY A 190 -1.79 -5.32 -8.25
CA GLY A 190 -1.65 -6.53 -7.45
C GLY A 190 -2.81 -7.50 -7.66
N ASN A 191 -3.05 -8.31 -6.66
CA ASN A 191 -4.04 -9.38 -6.71
C ASN A 191 -5.05 -9.26 -5.58
N GLU A 192 -6.31 -9.53 -5.89
CA GLU A 192 -7.33 -9.83 -4.90
C GLU A 192 -7.34 -11.34 -4.62
N PHE A 193 -7.52 -11.71 -3.35
CA PHE A 193 -7.70 -13.10 -2.91
C PHE A 193 -9.16 -13.33 -2.56
N VAL A 194 -9.73 -14.35 -3.15
CA VAL A 194 -11.15 -14.67 -3.00
C VAL A 194 -11.32 -16.11 -2.53
N TRP A 195 -12.19 -16.33 -1.55
CA TRP A 195 -12.59 -17.66 -1.10
C TRP A 195 -14.05 -17.92 -1.42
N THR A 196 -14.33 -19.12 -1.91
CA THR A 196 -15.71 -19.60 -2.11
C THR A 196 -15.96 -20.86 -1.32
N ASP A 197 -17.23 -21.10 -0.99
CA ASP A 197 -17.67 -22.38 -0.47
C ASP A 197 -17.79 -23.44 -1.58
N LYS A 198 -18.16 -24.67 -1.20
CA LYS A 198 -18.37 -25.80 -2.12
C LYS A 198 -19.49 -25.57 -3.14
N GLN A 199 -20.41 -24.63 -2.87
CA GLN A 199 -21.48 -24.23 -3.77
C GLN A 199 -21.04 -23.13 -4.74
N GLY A 200 -19.80 -22.66 -4.64
CA GLY A 200 -19.27 -21.56 -5.44
C GLY A 200 -19.79 -20.19 -5.04
N GLN A 201 -20.33 -20.06 -3.81
CA GLN A 201 -20.71 -18.78 -3.24
C GLN A 201 -19.48 -18.11 -2.65
N LEU A 202 -19.26 -16.83 -2.95
CA LEU A 202 -18.16 -16.07 -2.41
C LEU A 202 -18.32 -15.92 -0.89
N VAL A 203 -17.30 -16.31 -0.14
CA VAL A 203 -17.23 -16.25 1.32
C VAL A 203 -16.47 -15.00 1.77
N ALA A 204 -15.31 -14.75 1.20
CA ALA A 204 -14.47 -13.60 1.52
C ALA A 204 -13.69 -13.13 0.29
N LEU A 205 -13.45 -11.83 0.24
CA LEU A 205 -12.56 -11.14 -0.69
C LEU A 205 -11.63 -10.27 0.13
N ILE A 206 -10.32 -10.38 -0.10
CA ILE A 206 -9.29 -9.60 0.56
C ILE A 206 -8.39 -9.00 -0.51
N GLY A 207 -8.24 -7.69 -0.48
CA GLY A 207 -7.43 -6.90 -1.41
C GLY A 207 -7.14 -5.52 -0.86
N ASN A 208 -6.86 -4.61 -1.78
CA ASN A 208 -6.70 -3.19 -1.48
C ASN A 208 -7.71 -2.39 -2.30
N ASP A 209 -8.11 -1.24 -1.78
CA ASP A 209 -8.93 -0.30 -2.55
C ASP A 209 -8.06 0.57 -3.48
N ALA A 210 -8.71 1.50 -4.18
CA ALA A 210 -8.02 2.40 -5.11
C ALA A 210 -7.03 3.38 -4.43
N GLU A 211 -7.06 3.49 -3.11
CA GLU A 211 -6.14 4.33 -2.32
C GLU A 211 -5.02 3.52 -1.67
N PHE A 212 -4.90 2.23 -2.01
CA PHE A 212 -4.03 1.21 -1.41
C PHE A 212 -4.40 0.82 0.01
N ASP A 213 -5.45 1.38 0.61
CA ASP A 213 -5.90 0.94 1.91
C ASP A 213 -6.40 -0.51 1.85
N LYS A 214 -6.15 -1.28 2.90
CA LYS A 214 -6.69 -2.63 3.05
C LYS A 214 -8.20 -2.61 2.96
N PHE A 215 -8.75 -3.53 2.19
CA PHE A 215 -10.18 -3.71 2.00
C PHE A 215 -10.55 -5.19 2.07
N GLU A 216 -11.49 -5.50 2.94
CA GLU A 216 -11.99 -6.85 3.11
C GLU A 216 -13.52 -6.87 3.00
N SER A 217 -14.02 -7.86 2.30
CA SER A 217 -15.45 -8.16 2.21
C SER A 217 -15.68 -9.60 2.61
N VAL A 218 -16.53 -9.85 3.59
CA VAL A 218 -16.78 -11.19 4.12
C VAL A 218 -18.26 -11.41 4.37
N ARG A 219 -18.79 -12.61 4.04
CA ARG A 219 -20.15 -12.98 4.45
C ARG A 219 -20.25 -12.98 5.96
N GLU A 220 -21.30 -12.37 6.50
CA GLU A 220 -21.54 -12.20 7.93
C GLU A 220 -21.33 -13.51 8.74
N ALA A 221 -21.76 -14.63 8.21
CA ALA A 221 -21.60 -15.94 8.88
C ALA A 221 -20.12 -16.38 9.05
N TYR A 222 -19.19 -15.79 8.30
CA TYR A 222 -17.78 -16.18 8.20
C TYR A 222 -16.83 -15.08 8.72
N GLU A 223 -17.33 -14.02 9.36
CA GLU A 223 -16.54 -12.89 9.84
C GLU A 223 -15.40 -13.32 10.78
N ASP A 224 -15.64 -14.32 11.62
CA ASP A 224 -14.64 -14.85 12.56
C ASP A 224 -13.37 -15.39 11.88
N LEU A 225 -13.41 -15.68 10.57
CA LEU A 225 -12.26 -16.16 9.80
C LEU A 225 -11.36 -15.04 9.28
N LEU A 226 -11.82 -13.79 9.32
CA LEU A 226 -11.15 -12.68 8.66
C LEU A 226 -9.66 -12.52 9.03
N PRO A 227 -9.26 -12.56 10.33
CA PRO A 227 -7.84 -12.44 10.69
C PRO A 227 -6.97 -13.58 10.11
N GLU A 228 -7.48 -14.83 10.11
CA GLU A 228 -6.75 -15.96 9.53
C GLU A 228 -6.60 -15.83 8.02
N LEU A 229 -7.67 -15.41 7.31
CA LEU A 229 -7.65 -15.21 5.86
C LEU A 229 -6.71 -14.08 5.45
N ILE A 230 -6.60 -13.01 6.24
CA ILE A 230 -5.64 -11.91 6.03
C ILE A 230 -4.20 -12.39 6.15
N GLY A 231 -3.87 -13.15 7.18
CA GLY A 231 -2.54 -13.75 7.35
C GLY A 231 -2.19 -14.72 6.20
N LYS A 232 -3.18 -15.49 5.73
CA LYS A 232 -3.02 -16.37 4.54
C LYS A 232 -2.80 -15.56 3.26
N THR A 233 -3.55 -14.46 3.06
CA THR A 233 -3.36 -13.54 1.92
C THR A 233 -1.92 -13.04 1.88
N ALA A 234 -1.39 -12.55 3.00
CA ALA A 234 -0.02 -12.09 3.10
C ALA A 234 0.98 -13.20 2.70
N THR A 235 0.81 -14.39 3.27
CA THR A 235 1.70 -15.53 2.99
C THR A 235 1.67 -15.93 1.52
N TYR A 236 0.48 -16.06 0.93
CA TYR A 236 0.33 -16.49 -0.45
C TYR A 236 0.83 -15.44 -1.44
N SER A 237 0.52 -14.16 -1.21
CA SER A 237 1.00 -13.08 -2.07
C SER A 237 2.53 -12.96 -2.09
N MET A 238 3.18 -13.08 -0.93
CA MET A 238 4.65 -13.07 -0.85
C MET A 238 5.27 -14.28 -1.57
N GLN A 239 4.65 -15.48 -1.47
CA GLN A 239 5.10 -16.68 -2.17
C GLN A 239 4.98 -16.59 -3.69
N LEU A 240 4.00 -15.84 -4.22
CA LEU A 240 3.87 -15.63 -5.67
C LEU A 240 5.13 -14.98 -6.24
N PHE A 241 5.67 -13.95 -5.58
CA PHE A 241 6.88 -13.27 -6.02
C PHE A 241 8.12 -14.16 -5.92
N THR A 242 8.27 -14.93 -4.87
CA THR A 242 9.40 -15.83 -4.70
C THR A 242 9.46 -16.88 -5.81
N LYS A 243 8.31 -17.45 -6.19
CA LYS A 243 8.22 -18.45 -7.27
C LYS A 243 8.42 -17.86 -8.66
N SER A 244 7.81 -16.70 -8.91
CA SER A 244 7.82 -16.07 -10.25
C SER A 244 9.14 -15.42 -10.59
N ALA A 245 9.90 -14.98 -9.60
CA ALA A 245 11.13 -14.23 -9.81
C ALA A 245 12.37 -15.08 -10.11
N GLY A 246 12.30 -16.40 -9.95
CA GLY A 246 13.52 -17.20 -9.86
C GLY A 246 14.44 -16.76 -8.70
N ILE A 247 13.92 -15.88 -7.83
CA ILE A 247 14.61 -15.27 -6.69
C ILE A 247 14.67 -16.23 -5.48
N GLY A 248 14.18 -17.44 -5.62
CA GLY A 248 14.44 -18.55 -4.72
C GLY A 248 15.87 -19.11 -4.82
N SER A 249 16.77 -18.42 -5.50
CA SER A 249 18.20 -18.70 -5.46
C SER A 249 18.71 -18.39 -4.05
N GLN A 250 19.50 -19.29 -3.49
CA GLN A 250 20.22 -19.05 -2.24
C GLN A 250 21.04 -17.74 -2.36
N PRO A 251 21.13 -16.94 -1.29
CA PRO A 251 21.97 -15.75 -1.32
C PRO A 251 23.41 -16.11 -1.68
N GLU A 252 24.08 -15.24 -2.41
CA GLU A 252 25.49 -15.41 -2.74
C GLU A 252 26.32 -15.36 -1.47
N LYS A 253 27.06 -16.44 -1.21
CA LYS A 253 27.90 -16.54 -0.02
C LYS A 253 29.06 -15.55 -0.04
N LEU A 254 29.57 -15.23 -1.22
CA LEU A 254 30.74 -14.40 -1.40
C LEU A 254 30.57 -13.48 -2.61
N ILE A 255 30.55 -12.17 -2.38
CA ILE A 255 30.42 -11.13 -3.42
C ILE A 255 31.64 -10.22 -3.34
N ALA A 256 32.16 -9.82 -4.50
CA ALA A 256 33.21 -8.80 -4.62
C ALA A 256 32.71 -7.67 -5.54
N ILE A 257 32.52 -6.47 -4.99
CA ILE A 257 32.17 -5.27 -5.76
C ILE A 257 33.46 -4.51 -6.00
N LYS A 258 33.77 -4.15 -7.26
CA LYS A 258 35.05 -3.52 -7.61
C LYS A 258 34.89 -2.29 -8.49
N GLY A 259 35.82 -1.35 -8.36
CA GLY A 259 35.99 -0.24 -9.30
C GLY A 259 35.09 0.98 -9.05
N GLY A 260 34.07 0.84 -8.22
CA GLY A 260 33.12 1.92 -7.92
C GLY A 260 33.69 2.99 -6.97
N THR A 261 32.97 4.09 -6.86
CA THR A 261 33.21 5.14 -5.86
C THR A 261 32.22 4.98 -4.72
N VAL A 262 32.70 4.63 -3.53
CA VAL A 262 31.88 4.53 -2.31
C VAL A 262 31.65 5.92 -1.74
N TYR A 263 30.43 6.23 -1.35
CA TYR A 263 30.12 7.38 -0.51
C TYR A 263 30.06 6.96 0.96
N ASP A 264 31.01 7.46 1.73
CA ASP A 264 31.03 7.34 3.19
C ASP A 264 30.10 8.42 3.78
N VAL A 265 28.87 8.00 4.09
CA VAL A 265 27.80 8.89 4.60
C VAL A 265 28.06 9.40 6.02
N VAL A 266 29.00 8.78 6.75
CA VAL A 266 29.36 9.18 8.12
C VAL A 266 30.40 10.30 8.11
N ASN A 267 31.41 10.19 7.24
CA ASN A 267 32.49 11.16 7.13
C ASN A 267 32.34 12.11 5.93
N GLU A 268 31.22 12.01 5.19
CA GLU A 268 30.86 12.87 4.03
C GLU A 268 31.94 12.91 2.95
N LYS A 269 32.54 11.78 2.65
CA LYS A 269 33.64 11.69 1.67
C LYS A 269 33.41 10.57 0.65
N THR A 270 33.97 10.75 -0.52
CA THR A 270 33.99 9.73 -1.58
C THR A 270 35.30 8.96 -1.56
N ILE A 271 35.23 7.66 -1.75
CA ILE A 271 36.39 6.75 -1.83
C ILE A 271 36.36 6.10 -3.22
N PRO A 272 37.19 6.58 -4.17
CA PRO A 272 37.17 6.07 -5.54
C PRO A 272 37.91 4.73 -5.66
N LYS A 273 37.56 3.98 -6.72
CA LYS A 273 38.21 2.69 -7.07
C LYS A 273 38.22 1.71 -5.89
N THR A 274 37.08 1.60 -5.22
CA THR A 274 36.93 0.76 -4.02
C THR A 274 36.66 -0.70 -4.40
N VAL A 275 37.15 -1.62 -3.56
CA VAL A 275 36.76 -3.02 -3.52
C VAL A 275 36.03 -3.27 -2.20
N ILE A 276 34.82 -3.88 -2.30
CA ILE A 276 34.04 -4.32 -1.13
C ILE A 276 33.89 -5.83 -1.24
N ILE A 277 34.29 -6.56 -0.19
CA ILE A 277 34.07 -7.99 -0.06
C ILE A 277 32.91 -8.23 0.91
N VAL A 278 31.90 -8.94 0.43
CA VAL A 278 30.73 -9.34 1.22
C VAL A 278 30.75 -10.86 1.37
N GLU A 279 30.61 -11.32 2.59
CA GLU A 279 30.52 -12.74 2.92
C GLU A 279 29.28 -12.99 3.78
N ASN A 280 28.42 -13.92 3.34
CA ASN A 280 27.16 -14.25 4.00
C ASN A 280 26.30 -13.00 4.34
N GLY A 281 26.24 -12.06 3.40
CA GLY A 281 25.46 -10.82 3.55
C GLY A 281 26.10 -9.75 4.44
N ILE A 282 27.31 -9.96 4.95
CA ILE A 282 28.05 -9.02 5.82
C ILE A 282 29.25 -8.46 5.07
N ILE A 283 29.50 -7.17 5.20
CA ILE A 283 30.68 -6.50 4.66
C ILE A 283 31.89 -6.96 5.47
N LYS A 284 32.81 -7.68 4.83
CA LYS A 284 34.01 -8.24 5.48
C LYS A 284 35.22 -7.36 5.32
N LYS A 285 35.35 -6.71 4.15
CA LYS A 285 36.53 -5.89 3.85
C LYS A 285 36.16 -4.77 2.89
N ILE A 286 36.70 -3.59 3.15
CA ILE A 286 36.62 -2.42 2.27
C ILE A 286 38.02 -1.85 2.11
N GLY A 287 38.40 -1.47 0.90
CA GLY A 287 39.68 -0.80 0.65
C GLY A 287 39.81 -0.43 -0.83
N LYS A 288 40.95 0.20 -1.16
CA LYS A 288 41.22 0.59 -2.54
C LYS A 288 41.54 -0.64 -3.41
N GLN A 289 41.26 -0.54 -4.68
CA GLN A 289 41.67 -1.55 -5.67
C GLN A 289 43.18 -1.67 -5.69
N GLY A 290 43.66 -2.91 -5.55
CA GLY A 290 45.09 -3.22 -5.39
C GLY A 290 45.51 -3.44 -3.92
N GLU A 291 44.77 -2.91 -2.96
CA GLU A 291 45.02 -3.14 -1.50
C GLU A 291 44.18 -4.31 -0.98
N VAL A 292 43.02 -4.59 -1.57
CA VAL A 292 42.12 -5.68 -1.17
C VAL A 292 42.16 -6.79 -2.21
N SER A 293 42.53 -7.99 -1.79
CA SER A 293 42.48 -9.19 -2.62
C SER A 293 41.06 -9.68 -2.77
N ILE A 294 40.66 -9.99 -3.99
CA ILE A 294 39.36 -10.60 -4.27
C ILE A 294 39.49 -12.12 -4.10
N PRO A 295 38.73 -12.74 -3.18
CA PRO A 295 38.83 -14.18 -2.95
C PRO A 295 38.40 -14.97 -4.17
N ALA A 296 39.03 -16.12 -4.41
CA ALA A 296 38.63 -17.04 -5.47
C ALA A 296 37.18 -17.52 -5.28
N GLY A 297 36.41 -17.58 -6.35
CA GLY A 297 35.00 -18.00 -6.31
C GLY A 297 34.02 -16.89 -5.90
N ALA A 298 34.48 -15.65 -5.64
CA ALA A 298 33.58 -14.54 -5.38
C ALA A 298 32.79 -14.16 -6.64
N LYS A 299 31.49 -13.92 -6.45
CA LYS A 299 30.63 -13.31 -7.48
C LYS A 299 31.09 -11.87 -7.70
N ALA A 300 31.76 -11.60 -8.80
CA ALA A 300 32.27 -10.27 -9.10
C ALA A 300 31.18 -9.35 -9.67
N ILE A 301 31.10 -8.13 -9.14
CA ILE A 301 30.26 -7.04 -9.63
C ILE A 301 31.19 -5.89 -10.02
N ASP A 302 31.12 -5.47 -11.27
CA ASP A 302 31.86 -4.32 -11.77
C ASP A 302 31.03 -3.04 -11.59
N ALA A 303 31.47 -2.16 -10.71
CA ALA A 303 30.88 -0.86 -10.44
C ALA A 303 31.71 0.31 -11.00
N THR A 304 32.64 0.03 -11.94
CA THR A 304 33.49 1.07 -12.54
C THR A 304 32.65 2.20 -13.14
N GLY A 305 32.98 3.43 -12.76
CA GLY A 305 32.27 4.63 -13.20
C GLY A 305 30.95 4.90 -12.47
N LYS A 306 30.58 4.08 -11.48
CA LYS A 306 29.34 4.20 -10.71
C LYS A 306 29.60 4.59 -9.27
N MET A 307 28.59 5.14 -8.63
CA MET A 307 28.59 5.41 -7.20
C MET A 307 27.98 4.25 -6.41
N ILE A 308 28.46 4.03 -5.19
CA ILE A 308 27.96 2.99 -4.27
C ILE A 308 27.53 3.70 -2.99
N PHE A 309 26.27 3.51 -2.64
CA PHE A 309 25.65 4.05 -1.42
C PHE A 309 25.16 2.94 -0.51
N PRO A 310 24.95 3.19 0.80
CA PRO A 310 24.12 2.33 1.62
C PRO A 310 22.73 2.24 1.01
N GLY A 311 22.04 1.13 1.21
CA GLY A 311 20.63 1.02 0.84
C GLY A 311 19.78 2.09 1.54
N LEU A 312 18.80 2.63 0.81
CA LEU A 312 17.95 3.69 1.29
C LEU A 312 16.94 3.17 2.32
N TRP A 313 16.51 4.05 3.20
CA TRP A 313 15.42 3.86 4.15
C TRP A 313 14.21 4.69 3.75
N ASP A 314 13.01 4.13 3.89
CA ASP A 314 11.76 4.87 3.95
C ASP A 314 11.22 4.84 5.39
N MET A 315 11.21 6.00 6.04
CA MET A 315 10.79 6.11 7.43
C MET A 315 9.28 6.33 7.61
N HIS A 316 8.53 6.28 6.51
CA HIS A 316 7.07 6.32 6.55
C HIS A 316 6.49 5.50 5.39
N ALA A 317 6.51 4.21 5.58
CA ALA A 317 5.89 3.27 4.67
C ALA A 317 4.60 2.69 5.26
N HIS A 318 3.71 2.24 4.38
CA HIS A 318 2.60 1.37 4.69
C HIS A 318 2.70 0.18 3.73
N PHE A 319 3.21 -0.95 4.21
CA PHE A 319 3.49 -2.11 3.38
C PHE A 319 2.22 -2.95 3.21
N GLU A 320 1.24 -2.45 2.46
CA GLU A 320 -0.11 -2.98 2.43
C GLU A 320 -0.34 -4.11 1.43
N GLN A 321 0.62 -4.38 0.54
CA GLN A 321 0.55 -5.49 -0.40
C GLN A 321 1.94 -5.98 -0.78
N ALA A 322 2.04 -7.22 -1.25
CA ALA A 322 3.32 -7.87 -1.53
C ALA A 322 4.11 -7.19 -2.67
N GLU A 323 3.43 -6.54 -3.59
CA GLU A 323 4.01 -5.78 -4.69
C GLU A 323 4.94 -4.65 -4.24
N TRP A 324 4.72 -4.10 -3.05
CA TRP A 324 5.60 -3.09 -2.46
C TRP A 324 7.03 -3.61 -2.25
N GLY A 325 7.20 -4.90 -1.95
CA GLY A 325 8.52 -5.47 -1.69
C GLY A 325 9.49 -5.30 -2.86
N PRO A 326 9.20 -5.87 -4.04
CA PRO A 326 10.02 -5.66 -5.24
C PRO A 326 10.11 -4.19 -5.67
N ALA A 327 9.02 -3.41 -5.54
CA ALA A 327 9.00 -2.00 -5.92
C ALA A 327 9.97 -1.16 -5.07
N TYR A 328 10.00 -1.34 -3.75
CA TYR A 328 10.97 -0.69 -2.86
C TYR A 328 12.40 -1.08 -3.19
N LEU A 329 12.67 -2.37 -3.32
CA LEU A 329 14.02 -2.84 -3.67
C LEU A 329 14.49 -2.28 -5.02
N ALA A 330 13.61 -2.23 -6.03
CA ALA A 330 13.95 -1.68 -7.34
C ALA A 330 14.37 -0.21 -7.28
N ALA A 331 13.79 0.56 -6.36
CA ALA A 331 14.15 1.95 -6.09
C ALA A 331 15.37 2.10 -5.16
N GLY A 332 16.00 1.00 -4.74
CA GLY A 332 17.15 1.03 -3.83
C GLY A 332 16.79 1.14 -2.35
N VAL A 333 15.51 1.03 -1.99
CA VAL A 333 15.06 1.07 -0.60
C VAL A 333 15.19 -0.33 -0.01
N THR A 334 16.14 -0.50 0.90
CA THR A 334 16.46 -1.81 1.53
C THR A 334 15.87 -1.95 2.93
N THR A 335 15.38 -0.87 3.50
CA THR A 335 14.71 -0.87 4.81
C THR A 335 13.52 0.09 4.78
N VAL A 336 12.40 -0.34 5.34
CA VAL A 336 11.21 0.49 5.54
C VAL A 336 10.79 0.46 7.01
N ARG A 337 10.35 1.61 7.53
CA ARG A 337 9.58 1.65 8.76
C ARG A 337 8.09 1.65 8.38
N ASP A 338 7.43 0.53 8.62
CA ASP A 338 5.97 0.44 8.44
C ASP A 338 5.27 1.20 9.57
N CYS A 339 4.58 2.27 9.22
CA CYS A 339 3.96 3.21 10.15
C CYS A 339 2.49 2.90 10.47
N GLY A 340 2.09 1.66 10.30
CA GLY A 340 0.77 1.17 10.63
C GLY A 340 0.20 0.29 9.54
N ASN A 341 -0.26 -0.87 9.94
CA ASN A 341 -0.79 -1.90 9.05
C ASN A 341 -1.69 -2.85 9.82
N GLU A 342 -2.37 -3.74 9.11
CA GLU A 342 -3.05 -4.86 9.73
C GLU A 342 -2.05 -5.75 10.48
N PHE A 343 -2.40 -6.05 11.73
CA PHE A 343 -1.52 -6.78 12.63
C PHE A 343 -1.10 -8.15 12.06
N ASP A 344 -2.06 -8.92 11.57
CA ASP A 344 -1.81 -10.28 11.06
C ASP A 344 -1.08 -10.26 9.71
N PHE A 345 -1.42 -9.28 8.85
CA PHE A 345 -0.78 -9.11 7.54
C PHE A 345 0.70 -8.75 7.68
N ILE A 346 1.03 -7.68 8.42
CA ILE A 346 2.41 -7.20 8.49
C ILE A 346 3.34 -8.18 9.20
N ASN A 347 2.83 -8.93 10.19
CA ASN A 347 3.59 -10.01 10.82
C ASN A 347 3.90 -11.14 9.83
N ALA A 348 2.92 -11.56 9.04
CA ALA A 348 3.11 -12.61 8.04
C ALA A 348 4.05 -12.16 6.91
N VAL A 349 3.92 -10.93 6.41
CA VAL A 349 4.83 -10.35 5.40
C VAL A 349 6.26 -10.29 5.93
N LYS A 350 6.46 -9.71 7.13
CA LYS A 350 7.79 -9.62 7.72
C LYS A 350 8.42 -11.00 7.90
N ASN A 351 7.66 -11.96 8.44
CA ASN A 351 8.16 -13.32 8.62
C ASN A 351 8.53 -13.97 7.27
N ALA A 352 7.74 -13.75 6.22
CA ALA A 352 8.05 -14.27 4.89
C ALA A 352 9.37 -13.69 4.33
N ILE A 353 9.61 -12.39 4.53
CA ILE A 353 10.86 -11.74 4.10
C ILE A 353 12.04 -12.25 4.95
N ASP A 354 11.91 -12.28 6.26
CA ASP A 354 12.97 -12.70 7.19
C ASP A 354 13.38 -14.18 6.98
N ASP A 355 12.41 -15.04 6.63
CA ASP A 355 12.61 -16.45 6.31
C ASP A 355 13.16 -16.69 4.88
N GLY A 356 13.36 -15.65 4.07
CA GLY A 356 13.74 -15.75 2.65
C GLY A 356 12.64 -16.36 1.75
N LYS A 357 11.39 -16.35 2.21
CA LYS A 357 10.21 -16.82 1.47
C LYS A 357 9.44 -15.68 0.80
N GLY A 358 9.93 -14.46 0.94
CA GLY A 358 9.38 -13.24 0.35
C GLY A 358 10.47 -12.33 -0.18
N VAL A 359 10.12 -11.45 -1.10
CA VAL A 359 11.02 -10.45 -1.69
C VAL A 359 10.64 -9.07 -1.15
N GLY A 360 11.55 -8.40 -0.49
CA GLY A 360 11.29 -7.07 0.05
C GLY A 360 12.41 -6.51 0.93
N PRO A 361 12.27 -5.24 1.34
CA PRO A 361 13.17 -4.59 2.29
C PRO A 361 13.05 -5.19 3.70
N LEU A 362 14.00 -4.89 4.56
CA LEU A 362 13.82 -5.10 6.00
C LEU A 362 12.66 -4.24 6.50
N ILE A 363 11.71 -4.85 7.21
CA ILE A 363 10.55 -4.15 7.77
C ILE A 363 10.77 -3.89 9.26
N VAL A 364 10.82 -2.61 9.64
CA VAL A 364 10.78 -2.14 11.04
C VAL A 364 9.34 -1.75 11.33
N LYS A 365 8.67 -2.47 12.23
CA LYS A 365 7.23 -2.29 12.49
C LYS A 365 6.98 -1.21 13.55
N ALA A 366 6.11 -0.22 13.25
CA ALA A 366 5.48 0.66 14.21
C ALA A 366 4.00 0.27 14.35
N GLY A 367 3.60 -0.09 15.57
CA GLY A 367 2.23 -0.57 15.84
C GLY A 367 1.26 0.59 15.99
N ILE A 368 0.24 0.65 15.14
CA ILE A 368 -0.73 1.74 15.13
C ILE A 368 -1.77 1.59 16.24
N ILE A 369 -1.91 2.62 17.08
CA ILE A 369 -2.99 2.76 18.05
C ILE A 369 -3.83 3.97 17.65
N ASP A 370 -5.14 3.79 17.52
CA ASP A 370 -6.09 4.87 17.24
C ASP A 370 -7.17 4.95 18.32
N GLY A 371 -7.95 6.02 18.33
CA GLY A 371 -9.14 6.15 19.14
C GLY A 371 -10.37 5.58 18.42
N LYS A 372 -11.47 5.38 19.16
CA LYS A 372 -12.77 5.04 18.57
C LYS A 372 -13.41 6.29 17.98
N GLY A 373 -14.15 6.14 16.87
CA GLY A 373 -14.89 7.24 16.26
C GLY A 373 -14.95 7.15 14.74
N GLN A 374 -15.68 8.08 14.17
CA GLN A 374 -15.95 8.10 12.71
C GLN A 374 -14.71 8.36 11.84
N TYR A 375 -13.64 8.92 12.42
CA TYR A 375 -12.37 9.18 11.71
C TYR A 375 -11.30 8.12 12.01
N ALA A 376 -11.65 7.11 12.82
CA ALA A 376 -10.72 6.05 13.18
C ALA A 376 -10.35 5.21 11.95
N LEU A 377 -9.07 4.93 11.81
CA LEU A 377 -8.52 4.01 10.82
C LEU A 377 -7.77 2.85 11.48
N GLY A 378 -7.28 3.06 12.71
CA GLY A 378 -6.41 2.10 13.38
C GLY A 378 -7.12 0.80 13.74
N ILE A 379 -6.41 -0.31 13.53
CA ILE A 379 -6.88 -1.66 13.80
C ILE A 379 -7.01 -1.89 15.31
N ILE A 380 -6.06 -1.37 16.10
CA ILE A 380 -6.08 -1.46 17.55
C ILE A 380 -6.52 -0.10 18.09
N GLN A 381 -7.70 -0.10 18.69
CA GLN A 381 -8.32 1.10 19.25
C GLN A 381 -8.17 1.13 20.76
N ALA A 382 -7.86 2.32 21.29
CA ALA A 382 -7.74 2.54 22.73
C ALA A 382 -8.38 3.87 23.12
N ASP A 383 -9.39 3.80 23.98
CA ASP A 383 -10.12 4.94 24.54
C ASP A 383 -9.86 5.11 26.03
N THR A 384 -9.26 4.12 26.68
CA THR A 384 -8.88 4.14 28.09
C THR A 384 -7.39 3.84 28.25
N LYS A 385 -6.85 4.18 29.42
CA LYS A 385 -5.45 3.90 29.77
C LYS A 385 -5.14 2.40 29.74
N GLU A 386 -6.05 1.58 30.23
CA GLU A 386 -5.91 0.13 30.29
C GLU A 386 -5.93 -0.49 28.89
N GLU A 387 -6.78 0.02 27.98
CA GLU A 387 -6.78 -0.39 26.58
C GLU A 387 -5.46 -0.01 25.90
N ALA A 388 -4.96 1.21 26.15
CA ALA A 388 -3.69 1.69 25.62
C ALA A 388 -2.49 0.81 26.05
N ILE A 389 -2.41 0.47 27.35
CA ILE A 389 -1.37 -0.41 27.89
C ILE A 389 -1.44 -1.79 27.20
N ARG A 390 -2.64 -2.41 27.13
CA ARG A 390 -2.79 -3.70 26.43
C ARG A 390 -2.38 -3.65 24.96
N ALA A 391 -2.65 -2.52 24.29
CA ALA A 391 -2.24 -2.34 22.90
C ALA A 391 -0.71 -2.28 22.75
N VAL A 392 -0.03 -1.52 23.62
CA VAL A 392 1.45 -1.45 23.66
C VAL A 392 2.04 -2.83 23.96
N ASP A 393 1.50 -3.55 24.97
CA ASP A 393 1.93 -4.91 25.33
C ASP A 393 1.80 -5.87 24.13
N ARG A 394 0.67 -5.84 23.44
CA ARG A 394 0.45 -6.67 22.26
C ARG A 394 1.49 -6.41 21.17
N TYR A 395 1.78 -5.15 20.87
CA TYR A 395 2.78 -4.80 19.87
C TYR A 395 4.19 -5.22 20.30
N LYS A 396 4.58 -4.93 21.53
CA LYS A 396 5.89 -5.33 22.07
C LYS A 396 6.11 -6.83 22.00
N ASN A 397 5.13 -7.61 22.44
CA ASN A 397 5.21 -9.08 22.47
C ASN A 397 5.27 -9.71 21.06
N ASN A 398 4.94 -8.94 20.01
CA ASN A 398 5.02 -9.37 18.62
C ASN A 398 6.14 -8.69 17.82
N GLY A 399 7.17 -8.18 18.52
CA GLY A 399 8.40 -7.70 17.91
C GLY A 399 8.26 -6.38 17.16
N PHE A 400 7.29 -5.53 17.53
CA PHE A 400 7.24 -4.14 17.05
C PHE A 400 8.32 -3.32 17.74
N ALA A 401 8.97 -2.44 16.99
CA ALA A 401 10.06 -1.59 17.49
C ALA A 401 9.57 -0.23 17.98
N GLN A 402 8.38 0.19 17.56
CA GLN A 402 7.84 1.51 17.82
C GLN A 402 6.30 1.47 17.92
N ILE A 403 5.71 2.46 18.58
CA ILE A 403 4.25 2.70 18.58
C ILE A 403 3.94 3.91 17.70
N LYS A 404 2.93 3.78 16.85
CA LYS A 404 2.36 4.88 16.05
C LYS A 404 1.04 5.34 16.68
N ILE A 405 0.98 6.57 17.15
CA ILE A 405 -0.27 7.23 17.58
C ILE A 405 -0.98 7.79 16.34
N TYR A 406 -2.30 7.56 16.23
CA TYR A 406 -3.10 8.10 15.14
C TYR A 406 -4.07 9.21 15.61
N SER A 407 -4.77 9.83 14.66
CA SER A 407 -5.45 11.12 14.84
C SER A 407 -6.61 11.10 15.82
N SER A 408 -7.32 9.97 16.00
CA SER A 408 -8.51 9.87 16.85
C SER A 408 -8.19 9.50 18.31
N VAL A 409 -6.92 9.26 18.65
CA VAL A 409 -6.51 9.00 20.04
C VAL A 409 -6.87 10.19 20.92
N LYS A 410 -7.52 9.93 22.06
CA LYS A 410 -7.88 11.00 23.00
C LYS A 410 -6.64 11.61 23.65
N PRO A 411 -6.49 12.95 23.70
CA PRO A 411 -5.34 13.60 24.32
C PRO A 411 -4.99 13.07 25.72
N ALA A 412 -6.01 12.73 26.52
CA ALA A 412 -5.84 12.26 27.89
C ALA A 412 -5.08 10.92 28.04
N ILE A 413 -4.99 10.10 26.96
CA ILE A 413 -4.32 8.81 27.01
C ILE A 413 -2.98 8.77 26.26
N VAL A 414 -2.62 9.84 25.53
CA VAL A 414 -1.35 9.93 24.80
C VAL A 414 -0.16 9.68 25.72
N LYS A 415 -0.15 10.36 26.88
CA LYS A 415 0.89 10.16 27.89
C LYS A 415 0.97 8.72 28.39
N ALA A 416 -0.15 8.04 28.57
CA ALA A 416 -0.16 6.65 29.02
C ALA A 416 0.42 5.70 27.98
N ILE A 417 0.17 5.95 26.67
CA ILE A 417 0.79 5.22 25.57
C ILE A 417 2.31 5.43 25.59
N CYS A 418 2.76 6.68 25.70
CA CYS A 418 4.19 7.03 25.69
C CYS A 418 4.92 6.43 26.89
N ASP A 419 4.36 6.58 28.10
CA ASP A 419 4.97 6.06 29.33
C ASP A 419 5.14 4.52 29.26
N GLU A 420 4.12 3.78 28.81
CA GLU A 420 4.19 2.33 28.71
C GLU A 420 5.15 1.90 27.59
N ALA A 421 5.14 2.58 26.43
CA ALA A 421 6.08 2.30 25.34
C ALA A 421 7.52 2.48 25.81
N HIS A 422 7.85 3.59 26.45
CA HIS A 422 9.19 3.88 26.97
C HIS A 422 9.64 2.87 28.04
N LYS A 423 8.75 2.52 28.97
CA LYS A 423 9.01 1.48 29.98
C LYS A 423 9.40 0.16 29.35
N GLN A 424 8.86 -0.17 28.18
CA GLN A 424 9.18 -1.39 27.42
C GLN A 424 10.32 -1.21 26.40
N GLY A 425 10.96 -0.04 26.38
CA GLY A 425 12.08 0.27 25.48
C GLY A 425 11.67 0.54 24.03
N LEU A 426 10.38 0.83 23.79
CA LEU A 426 9.87 1.28 22.49
C LEU A 426 9.93 2.81 22.40
N THR A 427 10.04 3.36 21.20
CA THR A 427 9.82 4.78 20.93
C THR A 427 8.40 5.01 20.41
N VAL A 428 7.97 6.28 20.42
CA VAL A 428 6.62 6.67 19.98
C VAL A 428 6.71 7.66 18.84
N THR A 429 6.04 7.36 17.73
CA THR A 429 5.87 8.23 16.56
C THR A 429 4.39 8.48 16.32
N GLY A 430 4.06 9.38 15.41
CA GLY A 430 2.67 9.44 14.93
C GLY A 430 2.17 10.81 14.56
N HIS A 431 0.87 10.84 14.36
CA HIS A 431 0.09 12.06 14.23
C HIS A 431 -0.01 12.76 15.59
N ILE A 432 -0.17 14.06 15.54
CA ILE A 432 -0.64 14.79 16.72
C ILE A 432 -2.16 14.63 16.77
N PRO A 433 -2.70 14.02 17.85
CA PRO A 433 -4.13 13.79 17.97
C PRO A 433 -4.98 15.05 17.91
N ILE A 434 -6.20 14.90 17.42
CA ILE A 434 -7.16 16.01 17.33
C ILE A 434 -7.31 16.66 18.71
N GLY A 435 -7.20 17.99 18.76
CA GLY A 435 -7.27 18.76 19.99
C GLY A 435 -5.93 18.97 20.72
N MET A 436 -4.82 18.45 20.15
CA MET A 436 -3.47 18.70 20.67
C MET A 436 -2.66 19.61 19.74
N THR A 437 -1.61 20.22 20.26
CA THR A 437 -0.53 20.84 19.49
C THR A 437 0.67 19.92 19.44
N ILE A 438 1.62 20.17 18.53
CA ILE A 438 2.86 19.39 18.45
C ILE A 438 3.63 19.47 19.77
N GLN A 439 3.65 20.62 20.43
CA GLN A 439 4.29 20.78 21.73
C GLN A 439 3.63 19.86 22.78
N ALA A 440 2.30 19.86 22.86
CA ALA A 440 1.60 18.99 23.80
C ALA A 440 1.83 17.50 23.56
N GLY A 441 1.93 17.08 22.28
CA GLY A 441 2.29 15.71 21.91
C GLY A 441 3.71 15.33 22.37
N VAL A 442 4.68 16.19 22.10
CA VAL A 442 6.08 16.01 22.50
C VAL A 442 6.22 16.04 24.04
N ASP A 443 5.58 16.98 24.71
CA ASP A 443 5.57 17.04 26.19
C ASP A 443 4.89 15.81 26.84
N SER A 444 4.00 15.14 26.09
CA SER A 444 3.39 13.86 26.52
C SER A 444 4.31 12.66 26.31
N GLY A 445 5.45 12.83 25.63
CA GLY A 445 6.46 11.79 25.42
C GLY A 445 6.57 11.27 23.99
N MET A 446 5.97 11.90 22.99
CA MET A 446 6.20 11.52 21.60
C MET A 446 7.64 11.83 21.18
N ASP A 447 8.41 10.82 20.74
CA ASP A 447 9.80 10.96 20.32
C ASP A 447 9.94 11.48 18.89
N MET A 448 8.94 11.18 18.06
CA MET A 448 8.92 11.52 16.64
C MET A 448 7.54 11.98 16.22
N VAL A 449 7.47 12.95 15.32
CA VAL A 449 6.23 13.44 14.71
C VAL A 449 6.27 13.23 13.21
N ASN A 450 5.25 12.57 12.69
CA ASN A 450 5.03 12.40 11.27
C ASN A 450 4.32 13.64 10.70
N HIS A 451 4.66 13.99 9.47
CA HIS A 451 4.07 15.06 8.67
C HIS A 451 4.41 16.48 9.12
N VAL A 452 4.99 17.21 8.22
CA VAL A 452 5.38 18.61 8.36
C VAL A 452 4.20 19.54 8.69
N GLN A 453 2.98 19.13 8.38
CA GLN A 453 1.75 19.90 8.65
C GLN A 453 1.57 20.25 10.14
N TYR A 454 2.03 19.41 11.06
CA TYR A 454 1.91 19.69 12.49
C TYR A 454 2.90 20.78 12.94
N VAL A 455 4.07 20.84 12.31
CA VAL A 455 5.01 21.96 12.50
C VAL A 455 4.42 23.25 11.89
N TYR A 456 3.93 23.16 10.64
CA TYR A 456 3.25 24.27 9.96
C TYR A 456 2.09 24.84 10.80
N SER A 457 1.29 24.00 11.42
CA SER A 457 0.05 24.39 12.12
C SER A 457 0.27 25.34 13.29
N VAL A 458 1.45 25.32 13.93
CA VAL A 458 1.80 26.11 15.13
C VAL A 458 2.75 27.25 14.84
N MET A 459 3.25 27.37 13.60
CA MET A 459 4.06 28.52 13.17
C MET A 459 3.20 29.73 12.80
N LYS A 460 3.81 30.91 12.79
CA LYS A 460 3.14 32.16 12.42
C LYS A 460 2.86 32.21 10.92
N ARG A 461 1.58 32.31 10.56
CA ARG A 461 1.12 32.37 9.16
C ARG A 461 0.87 33.80 8.70
N ASN A 462 1.22 34.09 7.46
CA ASN A 462 0.83 35.27 6.71
C ASN A 462 -0.62 35.13 6.19
N LYS A 463 -1.16 36.21 5.60
CA LYS A 463 -2.53 36.22 5.05
C LYS A 463 -2.72 35.24 3.87
N ASP A 464 -1.67 35.02 3.09
CA ASP A 464 -1.64 34.08 1.96
C ASP A 464 -1.39 32.61 2.37
N ARG A 465 -1.35 32.32 3.68
CA ARG A 465 -1.06 31.02 4.30
C ARG A 465 0.42 30.61 4.26
N SER A 466 1.31 31.42 3.72
CA SER A 466 2.75 31.16 3.88
C SER A 466 3.18 31.35 5.33
N ILE A 467 4.33 30.80 5.71
CA ILE A 467 4.91 30.97 7.05
C ILE A 467 5.79 32.21 7.10
N ASN A 468 5.65 32.99 8.17
CA ASN A 468 6.62 34.01 8.55
C ASN A 468 7.73 33.35 9.39
N PHE A 469 8.84 32.99 8.76
CA PHE A 469 9.95 32.31 9.42
C PHE A 469 10.77 33.25 10.33
N ASP A 470 10.68 34.57 10.14
CA ASP A 470 11.36 35.55 10.98
C ASP A 470 10.63 35.83 12.29
N ASP A 471 9.35 35.45 12.38
CA ASP A 471 8.53 35.62 13.59
C ASP A 471 9.07 34.78 14.75
N SER A 472 9.04 35.36 15.95
CA SER A 472 9.50 34.71 17.18
C SER A 472 8.76 33.40 17.49
N THR A 473 7.46 33.31 17.15
CA THR A 473 6.66 32.08 17.32
C THR A 473 7.20 30.95 16.44
N SER A 474 7.49 31.22 15.15
CA SER A 474 8.05 30.24 14.24
C SER A 474 9.42 29.74 14.71
N LYS A 475 10.30 30.65 15.14
CA LYS A 475 11.62 30.30 15.70
C LYS A 475 11.53 29.51 17.00
N ALA A 476 10.56 29.84 17.86
CA ALA A 476 10.34 29.13 19.12
C ALA A 476 9.93 27.67 18.91
N VAL A 477 9.16 27.35 17.85
CA VAL A 477 8.80 25.97 17.49
C VAL A 477 10.04 25.12 17.19
N ILE A 478 10.95 25.64 16.35
CA ILE A 478 12.20 24.94 15.99
C ILE A 478 13.08 24.75 17.24
N THR A 479 13.23 25.78 18.05
CA THR A 479 13.98 25.72 19.30
C THR A 479 13.40 24.67 20.27
N PHE A 480 12.07 24.59 20.36
CA PHE A 480 11.38 23.59 21.19
C PHE A 480 11.67 22.18 20.71
N LEU A 481 11.48 21.89 19.42
CA LEU A 481 11.72 20.57 18.82
C LEU A 481 13.17 20.12 19.00
N LYS A 482 14.13 21.04 18.78
CA LYS A 482 15.55 20.80 19.01
C LYS A 482 15.85 20.45 20.46
N LYS A 483 15.31 21.24 21.41
CA LYS A 483 15.50 21.03 22.86
C LYS A 483 15.03 19.66 23.33
N HIS A 484 13.95 19.14 22.75
CA HIS A 484 13.36 17.84 23.10
C HIS A 484 13.93 16.68 22.27
N ASN A 485 14.91 16.93 21.40
CA ASN A 485 15.46 15.94 20.46
C ASN A 485 14.37 15.25 19.61
N THR A 486 13.29 15.97 19.31
CA THR A 486 12.18 15.44 18.53
C THR A 486 12.64 15.17 17.09
N VAL A 487 12.34 13.99 16.57
CA VAL A 487 12.61 13.63 15.18
C VAL A 487 11.39 14.00 14.34
N ILE A 488 11.62 14.63 13.19
CA ILE A 488 10.56 14.95 12.24
C ILE A 488 10.70 14.10 10.99
N ASP A 489 9.60 13.53 10.58
CA ASP A 489 9.38 12.79 9.35
C ASP A 489 8.42 13.63 8.48
N PRO A 490 8.92 14.48 7.57
CA PRO A 490 8.14 15.55 6.95
C PRO A 490 7.09 15.07 5.95
N THR A 491 7.37 14.02 5.18
CA THR A 491 6.52 13.49 4.10
C THR A 491 6.04 14.56 3.11
N VAL A 492 6.93 15.45 2.66
CA VAL A 492 6.53 16.57 1.80
C VAL A 492 6.03 16.14 0.42
N GLY A 493 6.42 14.93 -0.04
CA GLY A 493 5.98 14.36 -1.30
C GLY A 493 4.47 14.05 -1.33
N VAL A 494 3.88 13.59 -0.22
CA VAL A 494 2.43 13.35 -0.16
C VAL A 494 1.65 14.65 -0.22
N PHE A 495 2.20 15.75 0.34
CA PHE A 495 1.58 17.07 0.22
C PHE A 495 1.74 17.64 -1.19
N GLU A 496 2.87 17.38 -1.88
CA GLU A 496 3.02 17.72 -3.29
C GLU A 496 1.91 17.10 -4.12
N MET A 497 1.68 15.78 -3.97
CA MET A 497 0.59 15.08 -4.64
C MET A 497 -0.78 15.67 -4.32
N SER A 498 -1.03 15.99 -3.05
CA SER A 498 -2.33 16.48 -2.58
C SER A 498 -2.66 17.91 -3.05
N PHE A 499 -1.65 18.76 -3.25
CA PHE A 499 -1.82 20.20 -3.55
C PHE A 499 -1.46 20.58 -4.99
N ARG A 500 -0.84 19.69 -5.79
CA ARG A 500 -0.61 19.95 -7.22
C ARG A 500 -1.93 20.13 -7.97
N SER A 501 -1.88 20.76 -9.13
CA SER A 501 -3.02 20.70 -10.05
C SER A 501 -3.08 19.31 -10.73
N ILE A 502 -4.28 18.74 -10.86
CA ILE A 502 -4.49 17.53 -11.68
C ILE A 502 -4.13 17.75 -13.15
N ASN A 503 -4.05 19.01 -13.60
CA ASN A 503 -3.64 19.39 -14.95
C ASN A 503 -2.12 19.56 -15.12
N ASP A 504 -1.35 19.51 -14.02
CA ASP A 504 0.11 19.57 -14.10
C ASP A 504 0.68 18.27 -14.70
N ASP A 505 1.79 18.40 -15.44
CA ASP A 505 2.50 17.22 -15.94
C ASP A 505 3.11 16.43 -14.78
N ILE A 506 2.50 15.28 -14.50
CA ILE A 506 2.90 14.39 -13.41
C ILE A 506 4.32 13.83 -13.58
N THR A 507 4.84 13.78 -14.83
CA THR A 507 6.20 13.30 -15.10
C THR A 507 7.30 14.22 -14.56
N VAL A 508 6.96 15.47 -14.22
CA VAL A 508 7.88 16.39 -13.52
C VAL A 508 8.20 15.85 -12.12
N MET A 509 7.20 15.26 -11.45
CA MET A 509 7.35 14.64 -10.13
C MET A 509 7.93 13.23 -10.24
N GLU A 510 7.39 12.43 -11.16
CA GLU A 510 7.78 11.07 -11.37
C GLU A 510 7.98 10.75 -12.87
N PRO A 511 9.24 10.83 -13.35
CA PRO A 511 9.55 10.55 -14.75
C PRO A 511 9.15 9.16 -15.23
N ALA A 512 9.09 8.18 -14.32
CA ALA A 512 8.70 6.81 -14.62
C ALA A 512 7.18 6.58 -14.65
N PHE A 513 6.35 7.62 -14.50
CA PHE A 513 4.89 7.51 -14.37
C PHE A 513 4.24 6.60 -15.42
N TYR A 514 4.61 6.73 -16.69
CA TYR A 514 4.04 5.91 -17.77
C TYR A 514 4.55 4.47 -17.81
N THR A 515 5.49 4.10 -16.95
CA THR A 515 5.91 2.70 -16.78
C THR A 515 5.02 1.93 -15.81
N LEU A 516 4.22 2.65 -15.01
CA LEU A 516 3.32 2.08 -14.01
C LEU A 516 2.15 1.34 -14.69
N PRO A 517 1.55 0.33 -14.02
CA PRO A 517 0.30 -0.28 -14.45
C PRO A 517 -0.85 0.74 -14.55
N LEU A 518 -1.76 0.52 -15.48
CA LEU A 518 -2.89 1.44 -15.73
C LEU A 518 -3.71 1.80 -14.49
N PRO A 519 -4.04 0.87 -13.56
CA PRO A 519 -4.76 1.23 -12.34
C PRO A 519 -4.01 2.28 -11.49
N LEU A 520 -2.69 2.14 -11.35
CA LEU A 520 -1.85 3.12 -10.66
C LEU A 520 -1.81 4.46 -11.38
N GLN A 521 -1.64 4.45 -12.70
CA GLN A 521 -1.64 5.69 -13.48
C GLN A 521 -2.97 6.44 -13.31
N ALA A 522 -4.11 5.73 -13.37
CA ALA A 522 -5.43 6.33 -13.22
C ALA A 522 -5.61 6.99 -11.85
N MET A 523 -5.25 6.30 -10.78
CA MET A 523 -5.33 6.83 -9.43
C MET A 523 -4.42 8.07 -9.23
N LEU A 524 -3.14 7.93 -9.55
CA LEU A 524 -2.14 9.00 -9.32
C LEU A 524 -2.40 10.23 -10.18
N LYS A 525 -2.85 10.07 -11.42
CA LYS A 525 -3.18 11.18 -12.31
C LYS A 525 -4.31 12.05 -11.75
N ASN A 526 -5.29 11.43 -11.13
CA ASN A 526 -6.48 12.11 -10.59
C ASN A 526 -6.29 12.63 -9.15
N THR A 527 -5.14 12.36 -8.52
CA THR A 527 -4.83 12.89 -7.19
C THR A 527 -4.35 14.34 -7.30
N GLY A 528 -4.96 15.25 -6.54
CA GLY A 528 -4.60 16.67 -6.52
C GLY A 528 -5.81 17.59 -6.45
N GLN A 529 -5.62 18.83 -6.83
CA GLN A 529 -6.61 19.91 -6.81
C GLN A 529 -6.97 20.32 -8.25
N ASP A 530 -8.07 21.02 -8.42
CA ASP A 530 -8.24 21.81 -9.62
C ASP A 530 -7.22 22.97 -9.68
N THR A 531 -7.10 23.63 -10.81
CA THR A 531 -6.11 24.70 -11.01
C THR A 531 -6.28 25.87 -10.01
N ALA A 532 -7.52 26.18 -9.60
CA ALA A 532 -7.79 27.25 -8.65
C ALA A 532 -7.40 26.83 -7.22
N GLY A 533 -7.74 25.60 -6.84
CA GLY A 533 -7.34 25.00 -5.57
C GLY A 533 -5.82 24.92 -5.43
N ALA A 534 -5.13 24.43 -6.47
CA ALA A 534 -3.66 24.34 -6.48
C ALA A 534 -3.00 25.70 -6.26
N ARG A 535 -3.47 26.76 -6.96
CA ARG A 535 -2.98 28.13 -6.72
C ARG A 535 -3.21 28.60 -5.28
N LYS A 536 -4.37 28.27 -4.70
CA LYS A 536 -4.73 28.65 -3.33
C LYS A 536 -3.84 27.97 -2.28
N PHE A 537 -3.44 26.73 -2.52
CA PHE A 537 -2.62 25.96 -1.58
C PHE A 537 -1.11 26.10 -1.81
N ARG A 538 -0.69 26.67 -2.94
CA ARG A 538 0.72 26.80 -3.30
C ARG A 538 1.59 27.48 -2.22
N PRO A 539 1.23 28.64 -1.63
CA PRO A 539 2.06 29.26 -0.60
C PRO A 539 2.19 28.40 0.68
N LEU A 540 1.13 27.63 1.00
CA LEU A 540 1.15 26.68 2.11
C LEU A 540 2.14 25.55 1.80
N TYR A 541 2.06 24.94 0.63
CA TYR A 541 2.95 23.85 0.23
C TYR A 541 4.41 24.30 0.16
N GLU A 542 4.70 25.44 -0.47
CA GLU A 542 6.05 26.01 -0.54
C GLU A 542 6.62 26.26 0.87
N SER A 543 5.77 26.68 1.82
CA SER A 543 6.17 26.81 3.22
C SER A 543 6.47 25.47 3.88
N MET A 544 5.69 24.41 3.59
CA MET A 544 5.96 23.07 4.09
C MET A 544 7.31 22.53 3.59
N VAL A 545 7.63 22.73 2.32
CA VAL A 545 8.96 22.39 1.78
C VAL A 545 10.06 23.18 2.48
N ARG A 546 9.88 24.49 2.66
CA ARG A 546 10.88 25.35 3.33
C ARG A 546 11.06 24.99 4.81
N ILE A 547 10.02 24.56 5.52
CA ILE A 547 10.15 24.09 6.92
C ILE A 547 11.22 23.00 7.06
N VAL A 548 11.42 22.13 6.07
CA VAL A 548 12.47 21.11 6.09
C VAL A 548 13.84 21.75 6.27
N LYS A 549 14.12 22.81 5.51
CA LYS A 549 15.39 23.56 5.61
C LYS A 549 15.54 24.25 6.97
N GLU A 550 14.48 24.91 7.43
CA GLU A 550 14.50 25.64 8.71
C GLU A 550 14.70 24.69 9.90
N LEU A 551 14.10 23.49 9.86
CA LEU A 551 14.30 22.44 10.86
C LEU A 551 15.75 21.93 10.82
N HIS A 552 16.28 21.62 9.63
CA HIS A 552 17.65 21.17 9.44
C HIS A 552 18.66 22.18 9.98
N ASP A 553 18.57 23.46 9.57
CA ASP A 553 19.45 24.53 10.01
C ASP A 553 19.33 24.81 11.52
N GLY A 554 18.15 24.63 12.08
CA GLY A 554 17.89 24.67 13.52
C GLY A 554 18.44 23.47 14.29
N GLY A 555 18.99 22.48 13.59
CA GLY A 555 19.55 21.24 14.16
C GLY A 555 18.51 20.28 14.71
N VAL A 556 17.28 20.30 14.20
CA VAL A 556 16.27 19.28 14.44
C VAL A 556 16.55 18.07 13.55
N THR A 557 16.50 16.87 14.12
CA THR A 557 16.72 15.64 13.37
C THR A 557 15.58 15.39 12.38
N ILE A 558 15.91 15.18 11.10
CA ILE A 558 14.97 14.87 10.03
C ILE A 558 15.28 13.49 9.48
N VAL A 559 14.26 12.70 9.20
CA VAL A 559 14.35 11.42 8.48
C VAL A 559 13.47 11.48 7.24
N ALA A 560 13.90 10.83 6.16
CA ALA A 560 13.11 10.75 4.95
C ALA A 560 12.03 9.66 5.09
N GLY A 561 10.78 10.07 4.98
CA GLY A 561 9.62 9.21 4.94
C GLY A 561 8.64 9.69 3.89
N THR A 562 7.91 8.79 3.25
CA THR A 562 7.15 9.12 2.05
C THR A 562 5.64 9.16 2.25
N ASP A 563 5.12 8.37 3.18
CA ASP A 563 3.66 8.15 3.33
C ASP A 563 3.00 7.73 2.00
N GLN A 564 3.75 7.03 1.18
CA GLN A 564 3.39 6.45 -0.12
C GLN A 564 2.76 7.42 -1.13
N GLY A 565 3.42 7.66 -2.22
CA GLY A 565 2.84 8.33 -3.38
C GLY A 565 2.95 7.43 -4.60
N PHE A 566 4.18 7.31 -5.12
CA PHE A 566 4.49 6.44 -6.24
C PHE A 566 5.19 5.17 -5.75
N PRO A 567 4.63 3.99 -5.96
CA PRO A 567 5.21 2.73 -5.49
C PRO A 567 6.69 2.58 -5.83
N GLY A 568 7.54 2.56 -4.77
CA GLY A 568 8.99 2.44 -4.91
C GLY A 568 9.75 3.68 -5.41
N PHE A 569 9.08 4.73 -5.86
CA PHE A 569 9.73 5.95 -6.40
C PHE A 569 9.66 7.16 -5.47
N SER A 570 8.83 7.12 -4.44
CA SER A 570 8.59 8.30 -3.59
C SER A 570 9.81 8.71 -2.76
N VAL A 571 10.69 7.79 -2.33
CA VAL A 571 11.91 8.14 -1.58
C VAL A 571 12.84 9.03 -2.40
N PRO A 572 13.21 8.69 -3.64
CA PRO A 572 13.96 9.62 -4.49
C PRO A 572 13.30 10.99 -4.63
N ARG A 573 11.96 11.05 -4.76
CA ARG A 573 11.26 12.35 -4.85
C ARG A 573 11.34 13.15 -3.55
N GLU A 574 11.21 12.50 -2.40
CA GLU A 574 11.35 13.14 -1.10
C GLU A 574 12.75 13.78 -0.95
N LEU A 575 13.81 13.06 -1.34
CA LEU A 575 15.18 13.59 -1.34
C LEU A 575 15.36 14.77 -2.30
N GLU A 576 14.76 14.72 -3.49
CA GLU A 576 14.74 15.85 -4.43
C GLU A 576 14.08 17.09 -3.83
N LEU A 577 12.97 16.90 -3.10
CA LEU A 577 12.27 18.00 -2.41
C LEU A 577 13.10 18.57 -1.26
N TYR A 578 13.87 17.76 -0.53
CA TYR A 578 14.79 18.26 0.50
C TYR A 578 15.91 19.11 -0.11
N VAL A 579 16.46 18.69 -1.24
CA VAL A 579 17.44 19.51 -1.97
C VAL A 579 16.79 20.79 -2.52
N GLN A 580 15.57 20.70 -3.02
CA GLN A 580 14.80 21.88 -3.45
C GLN A 580 14.50 22.83 -2.27
N ALA A 581 14.31 22.31 -1.06
CA ALA A 581 14.19 23.11 0.16
C ALA A 581 15.47 23.84 0.53
N GLY A 582 16.64 23.37 0.03
CA GLY A 582 17.95 23.99 0.24
C GLY A 582 18.93 23.15 1.07
N LEU A 583 18.65 21.86 1.32
CA LEU A 583 19.65 20.93 1.84
C LEU A 583 20.68 20.60 0.76
N THR A 584 21.90 20.26 1.16
CA THR A 584 22.84 19.66 0.22
C THR A 584 22.37 18.26 -0.18
N PRO A 585 22.76 17.74 -1.36
CA PRO A 585 22.49 16.34 -1.69
C PRO A 585 23.02 15.34 -0.66
N ALA A 586 24.16 15.63 -0.04
CA ALA A 586 24.77 14.83 1.03
C ALA A 586 23.85 14.78 2.26
N ASP A 587 23.38 15.94 2.76
CA ASP A 587 22.44 16.02 3.89
C ASP A 587 21.14 15.25 3.57
N ALA A 588 20.59 15.46 2.38
CA ALA A 588 19.38 14.75 1.95
C ALA A 588 19.57 13.23 1.98
N ILE A 589 20.67 12.70 1.43
CA ILE A 589 20.99 11.27 1.43
C ILE A 589 21.16 10.73 2.86
N GLN A 590 21.75 11.51 3.78
CA GLN A 590 21.87 11.10 5.17
C GLN A 590 20.50 10.90 5.82
N THR A 591 19.48 11.68 5.49
CA THR A 591 18.12 11.52 6.03
C THR A 591 17.46 10.19 5.63
N ALA A 592 17.96 9.53 4.59
CA ALA A 592 17.49 8.23 4.11
C ALA A 592 18.51 7.10 4.30
N THR A 593 19.56 7.29 5.09
CA THR A 593 20.62 6.27 5.29
C THR A 593 21.04 6.18 6.75
N ILE A 594 22.08 6.91 7.15
CA ILE A 594 22.65 6.80 8.51
C ILE A 594 21.76 7.44 9.58
N THR A 595 21.03 8.49 9.26
CA THR A 595 20.17 9.17 10.24
C THR A 595 19.03 8.27 10.73
N PRO A 596 18.20 7.64 9.85
CA PRO A 596 17.18 6.69 10.30
C PRO A 596 17.78 5.49 11.03
N ALA A 597 18.93 4.98 10.60
CA ALA A 597 19.58 3.88 11.31
C ALA A 597 19.95 4.27 12.76
N LYS A 598 20.47 5.47 13.00
CA LYS A 598 20.72 6.02 14.34
C LYS A 598 19.43 6.19 15.15
N VAL A 599 18.41 6.79 14.54
CA VAL A 599 17.11 7.02 15.20
C VAL A 599 16.46 5.70 15.65
N MET A 600 16.56 4.66 14.81
CA MET A 600 16.04 3.33 15.13
C MET A 600 17.02 2.44 15.91
N LYS A 601 18.18 2.98 16.33
CA LYS A 601 19.25 2.26 17.08
C LYS A 601 19.80 1.05 16.33
N MET A 602 19.85 1.14 15.00
CA MET A 602 20.33 0.09 14.08
C MET A 602 21.63 0.48 13.37
N ASP A 603 22.23 1.60 13.73
CA ASP A 603 23.45 2.15 13.12
C ASP A 603 24.70 1.26 13.30
N LYS A 604 24.67 0.31 14.23
CA LYS A 604 25.71 -0.70 14.37
C LYS A 604 25.67 -1.79 13.30
N THR A 605 24.53 -1.97 12.64
CA THR A 605 24.32 -3.06 11.68
C THR A 605 23.95 -2.59 10.29
N SER A 606 23.49 -1.33 10.13
CA SER A 606 23.00 -0.79 8.83
C SER A 606 23.23 0.71 8.70
N GLY A 607 22.81 1.31 7.61
CA GLY A 607 22.80 2.76 7.36
C GLY A 607 24.12 3.34 6.85
N SER A 608 25.19 2.59 6.81
CA SER A 608 26.50 3.00 6.24
C SER A 608 27.26 1.79 5.70
N ILE A 609 28.28 2.06 4.87
CA ILE A 609 29.15 1.03 4.29
C ILE A 609 30.39 0.90 5.16
N GLU A 610 30.39 -0.04 6.10
CA GLU A 610 31.45 -0.28 7.05
C GLU A 610 31.66 -1.79 7.29
N GLU A 611 32.91 -2.20 7.60
CA GLU A 611 33.21 -3.60 7.91
C GLU A 611 32.41 -4.06 9.16
N GLY A 612 31.81 -5.25 9.05
CA GLY A 612 30.93 -5.84 10.08
C GLY A 612 29.45 -5.52 9.94
N LYS A 613 29.06 -4.54 9.13
CA LYS A 613 27.64 -4.22 8.87
C LYS A 613 27.03 -5.10 7.78
N GLN A 614 25.71 -5.13 7.73
CA GLN A 614 24.97 -5.78 6.66
C GLN A 614 25.30 -5.12 5.31
N ALA A 615 25.46 -5.93 4.30
CA ALA A 615 25.69 -5.47 2.93
C ALA A 615 24.38 -5.10 2.24
N ASP A 616 23.69 -4.12 2.78
CA ASP A 616 22.54 -3.50 2.15
C ASP A 616 23.04 -2.29 1.35
N LEU A 617 23.27 -2.49 0.04
CA LEU A 617 24.00 -1.56 -0.83
C LEU A 617 23.24 -1.31 -2.12
N ILE A 618 23.39 -0.10 -2.65
CA ILE A 618 22.93 0.26 -4.00
C ILE A 618 24.08 0.76 -4.86
N ILE A 619 24.08 0.34 -6.13
CA ILE A 619 24.99 0.83 -7.15
C ILE A 619 24.20 1.70 -8.12
N VAL A 620 24.61 2.96 -8.23
CA VAL A 620 23.89 4.03 -8.92
C VAL A 620 24.72 4.53 -10.09
N ASN A 621 24.07 4.71 -11.24
CA ASN A 621 24.68 5.36 -12.40
C ASN A 621 24.51 6.88 -12.30
N GLY A 622 25.59 7.64 -12.47
CA GLY A 622 25.62 9.09 -12.25
C GLY A 622 26.27 9.48 -10.92
N ASP A 623 26.04 10.73 -10.49
CA ASP A 623 26.63 11.29 -9.27
C ASP A 623 25.56 12.01 -8.43
N PRO A 624 24.83 11.31 -7.55
CA PRO A 624 23.80 11.89 -6.69
C PRO A 624 24.27 13.03 -5.79
N LEU A 625 25.57 13.14 -5.50
CA LEU A 625 26.12 14.22 -4.69
C LEU A 625 26.20 15.55 -5.50
N LYS A 626 26.22 15.47 -6.84
CA LYS A 626 26.15 16.64 -7.72
C LYS A 626 24.72 16.90 -8.21
N ASN A 627 24.00 15.83 -8.51
CA ASN A 627 22.63 15.89 -8.99
C ASN A 627 21.81 14.82 -8.25
N ILE A 628 21.02 15.23 -7.28
CA ILE A 628 20.25 14.30 -6.45
C ILE A 628 19.33 13.38 -7.27
N ARG A 629 18.88 13.81 -8.45
CA ARG A 629 18.03 13.00 -9.35
C ARG A 629 18.71 11.73 -9.82
N ASP A 630 20.05 11.69 -9.83
CA ASP A 630 20.80 10.48 -10.22
C ASP A 630 20.59 9.33 -9.23
N ILE A 631 20.10 9.58 -8.01
CA ILE A 631 19.75 8.53 -7.03
C ILE A 631 18.67 7.57 -7.57
N ARG A 632 17.87 7.99 -8.56
CA ARG A 632 16.88 7.16 -9.24
C ARG A 632 17.51 6.11 -10.16
N ASN A 633 18.76 6.30 -10.57
CA ASN A 633 19.45 5.47 -11.56
C ASN A 633 20.11 4.24 -10.90
N VAL A 634 19.37 3.56 -10.02
CA VAL A 634 19.83 2.33 -9.39
C VAL A 634 19.99 1.23 -10.43
N THR A 635 21.17 0.63 -10.50
CA THR A 635 21.51 -0.42 -11.46
C THR A 635 21.64 -1.79 -10.82
N ILE A 636 21.99 -1.86 -9.55
CA ILE A 636 22.07 -3.10 -8.76
C ILE A 636 21.69 -2.78 -7.32
N VAL A 637 20.94 -3.67 -6.70
CA VAL A 637 20.66 -3.65 -5.27
C VAL A 637 21.22 -4.93 -4.64
N ILE A 638 21.93 -4.79 -3.54
CA ILE A 638 22.40 -5.92 -2.73
C ILE A 638 21.68 -5.84 -1.40
N LYS A 639 21.00 -6.93 -1.03
CA LYS A 639 20.26 -7.05 0.22
C LYS A 639 20.42 -8.45 0.79
N ALA A 640 20.96 -8.54 2.01
CA ALA A 640 21.13 -9.82 2.71
C ALA A 640 21.85 -10.91 1.85
N GLY A 641 22.84 -10.52 1.01
CA GLY A 641 23.56 -11.42 0.11
C GLY A 641 22.86 -11.71 -1.23
N HIS A 642 21.63 -11.26 -1.43
CA HIS A 642 20.97 -11.31 -2.73
C HIS A 642 21.37 -10.13 -3.60
N ILE A 643 21.52 -10.40 -4.90
CA ILE A 643 21.83 -9.39 -5.92
C ILE A 643 20.57 -9.23 -6.78
N TYR A 644 20.00 -8.03 -6.77
CA TYR A 644 18.77 -7.73 -7.50
C TYR A 644 19.04 -6.79 -8.68
N ASP A 645 18.40 -7.09 -9.81
CA ASP A 645 18.29 -6.20 -10.96
C ASP A 645 16.97 -5.41 -10.86
N PRO A 646 17.01 -4.07 -10.78
CA PRO A 646 15.81 -3.25 -10.67
C PRO A 646 14.79 -3.46 -11.80
N GLY A 647 15.27 -3.67 -13.02
CA GLY A 647 14.39 -3.90 -14.16
C GLY A 647 13.61 -5.22 -14.06
N THR A 648 14.22 -6.25 -13.48
CA THR A 648 13.55 -7.52 -13.19
C THR A 648 12.50 -7.34 -12.08
N LEU A 649 12.84 -6.61 -11.01
CA LEU A 649 11.92 -6.33 -9.90
C LEU A 649 10.71 -5.52 -10.36
N HIS A 650 10.91 -4.49 -11.19
CA HIS A 650 9.81 -3.70 -11.76
C HIS A 650 8.84 -4.54 -12.59
N LYS A 651 9.37 -5.45 -13.42
CA LYS A 651 8.53 -6.37 -14.22
C LYS A 651 7.66 -7.27 -13.36
N LEU A 652 8.17 -7.72 -12.21
CA LEU A 652 7.43 -8.58 -11.30
C LEU A 652 6.16 -7.92 -10.78
N VAL A 653 6.19 -6.60 -10.61
CA VAL A 653 5.05 -5.82 -10.10
C VAL A 653 4.26 -5.13 -11.23
N GLY A 654 4.49 -5.58 -12.48
CA GLY A 654 3.73 -5.11 -13.64
C GLY A 654 4.18 -3.76 -14.20
N PHE A 655 5.35 -3.24 -13.79
CA PHE A 655 5.90 -2.02 -14.37
C PHE A 655 6.53 -2.35 -15.74
N SER A 656 6.23 -1.54 -16.75
CA SER A 656 6.85 -1.68 -18.07
C SER A 656 8.28 -1.13 -18.06
N LYS A 657 9.08 -1.47 -19.07
CA LYS A 657 10.37 -0.78 -19.26
C LYS A 657 10.09 0.69 -19.61
N SER A 658 10.84 1.61 -19.02
CA SER A 658 10.97 2.94 -19.60
C SER A 658 11.63 2.80 -20.99
N ASN A 659 10.99 3.33 -22.02
CA ASN A 659 11.58 3.40 -23.36
C ASN A 659 12.81 4.30 -23.38
#